data_4fc2825ce11b135e73869927b9cad481
#
_entry.id   4fc2825ce11b135e73869927b9cad481
#
_cell.length_a   1.000
_cell.length_b   1.000
_cell.length_c   1.000
_cell.angle_alpha   90.00
_cell.angle_beta   90.00
_cell.angle_gamma   90.00
#
_symmetry.space_group_name_H-M   'P 1'
#
loop_
_entity.id
_entity.type
_entity.pdbx_description
1 polymer ?
#
loop_
_entity_poly.entity_id
_entity_poly.type
_entity_poly.pdbx_seq_one_letter_code
_entity_poly.pdbx_strand_id
1 'polypeptide(L)'
;MDTDTVYHPRSKCSTAKTAFVFPLKTWTNGGKNDTIYIGSIWIDCWGDDLLNDLENRKLEELLETVQRPARYTGGEMNAVRKDWNSVKCTFGFCFADTYEIGMSHLGMKILYYLINERPDALCERLFMPDADMADKMREAGVPLFSLESRAALNEFDIIGFTLQYEMSYTNILEMMDLGRVPIRREERAEADPIVVAGGPCAFNPEPLAPFIDAFMIGDGEDVMHELIDVIRDGRVAGLKRIDILRNLAKLEGVYVPAFYDVSYNGDGTLKSFKPNDPAAPAKVKKRVVKDLSNAIYPESIPVPYTEIVHDRMVLEIMRGCTRGCRFCQAGMLYRPVRERSMERLLELADKLQQSTGYEEMSLSSLSSGDYTCLPQLIQALMDRYRDKRVSVSLPSMRIDNIVKQSLEETQQVKKSGLTLAPEAGTQRLRDVINKGVTEEDLIRSVTDAFECGWSSVKLYFMMGLPTETDEDLRGIGDLAKKVVDAFYRVPKEQRAKSGVRVTASASVFVPKPFTPFQWAAQDTIDTVHEKQAALRQYLKLKNVHFNWHESELSMLEACISRGDRRIGEVIYAAWKRGCRLDSWNEHFKFDQWMGAFEDCGLDPAFYAHRERPYDELLPWEFIDAGVSMAYLKRENEKAKQTQTTPDCRHGCNGCGLHTWGVCDWVKDPPLKGKAKTSAPLAE
;
A
#
# COMPACT_ATOMS: atom_id res chain seq x y z
N MET A 1 16.97 60.48 -6.21
CA MET A 1 15.82 60.93 -7.00
C MET A 1 14.64 60.08 -6.56
N ASP A 2 13.79 60.77 -5.82
CA ASP A 2 12.57 60.21 -5.17
C ASP A 2 11.53 59.74 -6.18
N THR A 3 10.84 58.68 -5.86
CA THR A 3 9.41 58.57 -6.19
C THR A 3 8.72 57.76 -5.09
N ASP A 4 8.15 58.49 -4.12
CA ASP A 4 7.08 58.05 -3.25
C ASP A 4 5.88 57.60 -4.07
N THR A 5 5.36 56.42 -3.80
CA THR A 5 4.02 56.07 -4.19
C THR A 5 3.23 55.73 -2.92
N VAL A 6 2.38 56.67 -2.54
CA VAL A 6 1.46 56.60 -1.42
C VAL A 6 0.37 55.54 -1.71
N TYR A 7 0.22 54.54 -0.85
CA TYR A 7 -0.92 53.62 -0.84
C TYR A 7 -1.89 54.02 0.30
N HIS A 8 -3.11 54.31 -0.06
CA HIS A 8 -4.20 54.58 0.90
C HIS A 8 -4.78 53.29 1.44
N PRO A 9 -5.01 53.16 2.74
CA PRO A 9 -5.59 51.97 3.33
C PRO A 9 -7.10 52.02 3.32
N ARG A 10 -7.76 51.02 2.79
CA ARG A 10 -9.15 50.69 3.17
C ARG A 10 -9.29 49.23 3.50
N SER A 11 -9.92 49.04 4.65
CA SER A 11 -10.46 47.83 5.29
C SER A 11 -9.48 46.98 6.15
N LYS A 12 -9.92 46.81 7.37
CA LYS A 12 -9.33 46.11 8.47
C LYS A 12 -9.07 44.64 8.12
N CYS A 13 -7.81 44.25 8.10
CA CYS A 13 -7.41 42.88 8.36
C CYS A 13 -6.21 42.95 9.30
N SER A 14 -6.39 42.54 10.55
CA SER A 14 -5.36 42.48 11.55
C SER A 14 -4.77 41.07 11.56
N THR A 15 -3.78 40.79 10.74
CA THR A 15 -2.94 39.62 10.92
C THR A 15 -1.49 40.03 10.79
N ALA A 16 -0.73 39.79 11.85
CA ALA A 16 0.70 40.05 11.92
C ALA A 16 1.42 39.11 10.96
N LYS A 17 2.19 39.68 10.03
CA LYS A 17 3.06 38.91 9.12
C LYS A 17 4.32 38.53 9.87
N THR A 18 4.54 37.26 10.07
CA THR A 18 5.79 36.72 10.66
C THR A 18 6.70 36.27 9.53
N ALA A 19 7.88 36.89 9.43
CA ALA A 19 8.90 36.51 8.46
C ALA A 19 9.89 35.53 9.13
N PHE A 20 10.01 34.32 8.62
CA PHE A 20 11.04 33.37 9.04
C PHE A 20 12.33 33.65 8.28
N VAL A 21 13.42 33.99 8.98
CA VAL A 21 14.74 34.09 8.44
C VAL A 21 15.56 32.87 8.84
N PHE A 22 15.78 31.94 7.94
CA PHE A 22 16.71 30.84 8.18
C PHE A 22 18.14 31.28 7.96
N PRO A 23 19.07 31.11 8.90
CA PRO A 23 20.49 31.39 8.67
C PRO A 23 21.09 30.29 7.77
N LEU A 24 21.35 30.62 6.52
CA LEU A 24 22.18 29.78 5.65
C LEU A 24 23.65 29.87 6.08
N LYS A 25 24.27 28.70 6.29
CA LYS A 25 25.72 28.62 6.57
C LYS A 25 26.52 29.27 5.44
N THR A 26 27.37 30.23 5.80
CA THR A 26 28.28 30.90 4.89
C THR A 26 29.32 29.93 4.34
N TRP A 27 29.41 29.83 3.03
CA TRP A 27 30.56 29.26 2.32
C TRP A 27 31.62 30.36 2.16
N THR A 28 32.75 30.19 2.79
CA THR A 28 33.86 31.16 2.66
C THR A 28 34.80 30.67 1.56
N ASN A 29 34.88 31.42 0.48
CA ASN A 29 36.01 31.35 -0.46
C ASN A 29 36.83 32.63 -0.31
N GLY A 30 38.00 32.52 0.32
CA GLY A 30 39.08 33.53 0.26
C GLY A 30 38.74 34.94 0.71
N GLY A 31 38.61 35.20 2.01
CA GLY A 31 39.11 36.42 2.61
C GLY A 31 38.43 37.77 2.31
N LYS A 32 37.11 37.83 2.12
CA LYS A 32 36.30 39.05 2.34
C LYS A 32 34.89 38.62 2.78
N ASN A 33 34.40 39.21 3.87
CA ASN A 33 33.05 39.04 4.36
C ASN A 33 32.07 39.83 3.48
N ASP A 34 31.57 39.25 2.43
CA ASP A 34 30.40 39.77 1.73
C ASP A 34 29.19 38.89 2.11
N THR A 35 28.30 39.43 2.92
CA THR A 35 27.04 38.81 3.27
C THR A 35 26.08 39.01 2.11
N ILE A 36 25.83 37.95 1.33
CA ILE A 36 24.80 37.99 0.30
C ILE A 36 23.45 37.68 0.99
N TYR A 37 22.60 38.68 1.09
CA TYR A 37 21.18 38.51 1.41
C TYR A 37 20.47 38.00 0.17
N ILE A 38 20.15 36.71 0.13
CA ILE A 38 19.13 36.19 -0.80
C ILE A 38 17.79 36.47 -0.15
N GLY A 39 16.99 37.25 -0.84
CA GLY A 39 15.77 37.85 -0.34
C GLY A 39 14.84 36.93 0.45
N SER A 40 14.13 37.53 1.39
CA SER A 40 13.04 36.90 2.16
C SER A 40 12.08 36.21 1.19
N ILE A 41 11.95 34.89 1.28
CA ILE A 41 10.87 34.18 0.63
C ILE A 41 9.63 34.52 1.44
N TRP A 42 8.79 35.38 0.90
CA TRP A 42 7.44 35.60 1.42
C TRP A 42 6.62 34.39 1.07
N ILE A 43 6.33 33.54 2.04
CA ILE A 43 5.24 32.58 1.92
C ILE A 43 3.97 33.40 2.15
N ASP A 44 3.31 33.79 1.07
CA ASP A 44 1.94 34.28 1.17
C ASP A 44 1.11 33.09 1.66
N CYS A 45 0.65 33.13 2.91
CA CYS A 45 -0.38 32.21 3.41
C CYS A 45 -1.64 32.50 2.62
N TRP A 46 -1.87 31.73 1.58
CA TRP A 46 -3.07 31.77 0.77
C TRP A 46 -4.15 30.92 1.44
N GLY A 47 -5.09 31.58 2.04
CA GLY A 47 -6.22 30.98 2.76
C GLY A 47 -6.07 31.13 4.29
N ASP A 48 -7.18 31.37 4.95
CA ASP A 48 -7.21 31.43 6.42
C ASP A 48 -6.96 30.02 6.96
N ASP A 49 -5.91 29.88 7.82
CA ASP A 49 -5.69 28.65 8.59
C ASP A 49 -6.93 28.41 9.45
N LEU A 50 -7.46 27.18 9.43
CA LEU A 50 -8.71 26.84 10.14
C LEU A 50 -8.48 26.52 11.63
N LEU A 51 -7.25 26.17 12.03
CA LEU A 51 -6.90 26.16 13.45
C LEU A 51 -7.06 27.58 14.03
N ASN A 52 -7.55 27.66 15.24
CA ASN A 52 -7.66 28.96 15.91
C ASN A 52 -6.26 29.57 16.19
N ASP A 53 -6.22 30.90 16.43
CA ASP A 53 -4.97 31.65 16.62
C ASP A 53 -4.07 31.07 17.73
N LEU A 54 -4.63 30.47 18.76
CA LEU A 54 -3.88 29.86 19.86
C LEU A 54 -3.25 28.53 19.43
N GLU A 55 -4.01 27.69 18.75
CA GLU A 55 -3.54 26.41 18.23
C GLU A 55 -2.47 26.60 17.14
N ASN A 56 -2.64 27.56 16.25
CA ASN A 56 -1.63 27.91 15.26
C ASN A 56 -0.32 28.38 15.90
N ARG A 57 -0.37 29.27 16.90
CA ARG A 57 0.85 29.72 17.61
C ARG A 57 1.55 28.55 18.30
N LYS A 58 0.82 27.67 18.97
CA LYS A 58 1.39 26.48 19.58
C LYS A 58 2.00 25.54 18.54
N LEU A 59 1.35 25.36 17.39
CA LEU A 59 1.89 24.56 16.29
C LEU A 59 3.22 25.11 15.79
N GLU A 60 3.33 26.42 15.58
CA GLU A 60 4.60 27.04 15.17
C GLU A 60 5.73 26.80 16.21
N GLU A 61 5.41 26.90 17.52
CA GLU A 61 6.36 26.56 18.58
C GLU A 61 6.76 25.08 18.56
N LEU A 62 5.84 24.16 18.27
CA LEU A 62 6.13 22.74 18.16
C LEU A 62 7.06 22.44 16.97
N LEU A 63 6.81 23.08 15.82
CA LEU A 63 7.61 22.89 14.60
C LEU A 63 9.10 23.23 14.79
N GLU A 64 9.42 24.17 15.70
CA GLU A 64 10.81 24.50 16.05
C GLU A 64 11.52 23.38 16.85
N THR A 65 10.77 22.47 17.45
CA THR A 65 11.29 21.51 18.43
C THR A 65 11.20 20.04 18.00
N VAL A 66 10.49 19.74 16.90
CA VAL A 66 10.31 18.37 16.39
C VAL A 66 11.35 18.00 15.37
N GLN A 67 11.57 16.71 15.19
CA GLN A 67 12.36 16.20 14.09
C GLN A 67 11.59 16.35 12.77
N ARG A 68 12.30 16.77 11.72
CA ARG A 68 11.76 16.90 10.35
C ARG A 68 10.45 17.72 10.27
N PRO A 69 10.45 19.00 10.69
CA PRO A 69 9.24 19.83 10.68
C PRO A 69 8.57 19.96 9.30
N ALA A 70 9.32 19.79 8.22
CA ALA A 70 8.82 19.83 6.85
C ALA A 70 7.70 18.79 6.56
N ARG A 71 7.54 17.75 7.41
CA ARG A 71 6.41 16.81 7.34
C ARG A 71 5.06 17.46 7.63
N TYR A 72 5.05 18.59 8.35
CA TYR A 72 3.88 19.19 8.97
C TYR A 72 3.58 20.61 8.46
N THR A 73 4.40 21.14 7.55
CA THR A 73 4.26 22.52 7.09
C THR A 73 3.26 22.70 5.95
N GLY A 74 3.01 21.66 5.15
CA GLY A 74 2.19 21.78 3.95
C GLY A 74 2.77 22.73 2.89
N GLY A 75 1.91 23.22 2.00
CA GLY A 75 2.31 24.23 0.99
C GLY A 75 3.08 23.66 -0.20
N GLU A 76 3.07 22.35 -0.40
CA GLU A 76 3.78 21.69 -1.48
C GLU A 76 3.28 22.18 -2.85
N MET A 77 4.16 22.22 -3.83
CA MET A 77 3.80 22.51 -5.22
C MET A 77 2.72 21.51 -5.69
N ASN A 78 1.71 22.01 -6.36
CA ASN A 78 0.54 21.26 -6.83
C ASN A 78 -0.40 20.76 -5.72
N ALA A 79 -0.22 21.13 -4.45
CA ALA A 79 -1.26 20.88 -3.44
C ALA A 79 -2.52 21.70 -3.79
N VAL A 80 -3.68 21.05 -3.75
CA VAL A 80 -4.94 21.69 -4.13
C VAL A 80 -5.50 22.46 -2.94
N ARG A 81 -5.81 23.74 -3.13
CA ARG A 81 -6.49 24.58 -2.14
C ARG A 81 -7.80 25.09 -2.71
N LYS A 82 -8.86 24.98 -1.94
CA LYS A 82 -10.17 25.56 -2.24
C LYS A 82 -10.68 26.28 -0.99
N ASP A 83 -11.51 27.28 -1.19
CA ASP A 83 -12.25 27.89 -0.08
C ASP A 83 -13.24 26.87 0.50
N TRP A 84 -13.12 26.57 1.79
CA TRP A 84 -14.01 25.67 2.52
C TRP A 84 -15.47 26.04 2.41
N ASN A 85 -15.78 27.36 2.36
CA ASN A 85 -17.14 27.86 2.19
C ASN A 85 -17.69 27.69 0.78
N SER A 86 -16.83 27.41 -0.21
CA SER A 86 -17.25 27.21 -1.61
C SER A 86 -17.65 25.78 -1.94
N VAL A 87 -17.29 24.82 -1.09
CA VAL A 87 -17.58 23.40 -1.30
C VAL A 87 -18.74 22.93 -0.42
N LYS A 88 -19.34 21.81 -0.79
CA LYS A 88 -20.48 21.23 -0.06
C LYS A 88 -20.11 20.00 0.75
N CYS A 89 -18.89 19.50 0.57
CA CYS A 89 -18.38 18.32 1.27
C CYS A 89 -16.87 18.41 1.40
N THR A 90 -16.38 18.19 2.60
CA THR A 90 -14.95 18.17 2.93
C THR A 90 -14.51 16.75 3.27
N PHE A 91 -13.35 16.35 2.77
CA PHE A 91 -12.79 15.01 2.92
C PHE A 91 -11.37 15.07 3.50
N GLY A 92 -11.19 14.63 4.74
CA GLY A 92 -9.88 14.43 5.35
C GLY A 92 -9.29 13.07 4.93
N PHE A 93 -8.31 13.05 4.04
CA PHE A 93 -7.69 11.82 3.57
C PHE A 93 -6.51 11.44 4.46
N CYS A 94 -6.72 10.45 5.30
CA CYS A 94 -5.78 9.98 6.31
C CYS A 94 -4.93 8.82 5.80
N PHE A 95 -3.63 8.93 5.97
CA PHE A 95 -2.69 7.83 5.80
C PHE A 95 -2.10 7.45 7.17
N ALA A 96 -2.36 6.23 7.61
CA ALA A 96 -2.02 5.76 8.96
C ALA A 96 -0.53 5.36 9.09
N ASP A 97 0.37 6.12 8.50
CA ASP A 97 1.83 6.05 8.62
C ASP A 97 2.41 7.44 8.35
N THR A 98 3.75 7.57 8.44
CA THR A 98 4.44 8.84 8.31
C THR A 98 4.27 9.48 6.94
N TYR A 99 4.54 10.78 6.86
CA TYR A 99 4.45 11.60 5.64
C TYR A 99 5.19 10.98 4.45
N GLU A 100 6.42 10.47 4.66
CA GLU A 100 7.25 9.91 3.59
C GLU A 100 6.65 8.66 2.95
N ILE A 101 5.97 7.83 3.76
CA ILE A 101 5.28 6.63 3.28
C ILE A 101 4.00 7.04 2.55
N GLY A 102 3.19 7.90 3.16
CA GLY A 102 1.92 8.33 2.60
C GLY A 102 2.07 9.10 1.29
N MET A 103 3.03 10.04 1.22
CA MET A 103 3.34 10.79 -0.01
C MET A 103 3.93 9.92 -1.13
N SER A 104 4.44 8.74 -0.78
CA SER A 104 4.91 7.75 -1.76
C SER A 104 3.78 6.88 -2.31
N HIS A 105 2.59 6.89 -1.69
CA HIS A 105 1.50 5.96 -2.00
C HIS A 105 0.66 6.43 -3.20
N LEU A 106 0.66 5.64 -4.29
CA LEU A 106 -0.03 5.99 -5.53
C LEU A 106 -1.56 6.09 -5.36
N GLY A 107 -2.18 5.16 -4.62
CA GLY A 107 -3.64 5.17 -4.41
C GLY A 107 -4.13 6.44 -3.72
N MET A 108 -3.36 6.98 -2.76
CA MET A 108 -3.67 8.28 -2.15
C MET A 108 -3.62 9.40 -3.18
N LYS A 109 -2.59 9.44 -4.03
CA LYS A 109 -2.46 10.46 -5.09
C LYS A 109 -3.63 10.40 -6.08
N ILE A 110 -4.07 9.19 -6.47
CA ILE A 110 -5.22 9.00 -7.38
C ILE A 110 -6.50 9.54 -6.74
N LEU A 111 -6.82 9.13 -5.52
CA LEU A 111 -8.07 9.52 -4.87
C LEU A 111 -8.07 10.99 -4.44
N TYR A 112 -6.94 11.52 -3.99
CA TYR A 112 -6.78 12.96 -3.71
C TYR A 112 -7.05 13.81 -4.96
N TYR A 113 -6.46 13.44 -6.09
CA TYR A 113 -6.70 14.10 -7.37
C TYR A 113 -8.17 13.99 -7.78
N LEU A 114 -8.74 12.76 -7.76
CA LEU A 114 -10.11 12.47 -8.14
C LEU A 114 -11.14 13.31 -7.36
N ILE A 115 -10.99 13.39 -6.04
CA ILE A 115 -11.92 14.15 -5.19
C ILE A 115 -11.77 15.64 -5.47
N ASN A 116 -10.55 16.12 -5.66
CA ASN A 116 -10.28 17.53 -5.90
C ASN A 116 -10.65 18.01 -7.31
N GLU A 117 -10.84 17.13 -8.30
CA GLU A 117 -11.45 17.48 -9.59
C GLU A 117 -12.95 17.84 -9.47
N ARG A 118 -13.60 17.46 -8.37
CA ARG A 118 -14.99 17.83 -8.13
C ARG A 118 -15.08 19.31 -7.71
N PRO A 119 -16.00 20.10 -8.30
CA PRO A 119 -16.19 21.51 -7.89
C PRO A 119 -16.89 21.65 -6.52
N ASP A 120 -17.58 20.60 -6.06
CA ASP A 120 -18.41 20.59 -4.86
C ASP A 120 -17.76 19.87 -3.67
N ALA A 121 -16.54 19.37 -3.83
CA ALA A 121 -15.80 18.68 -2.77
C ALA A 121 -14.37 19.21 -2.66
N LEU A 122 -13.81 19.12 -1.45
CA LEU A 122 -12.43 19.41 -1.13
C LEU A 122 -11.83 18.19 -0.42
N CYS A 123 -10.66 17.77 -0.83
CA CYS A 123 -9.88 16.71 -0.18
C CYS A 123 -8.56 17.29 0.32
N GLU A 124 -8.25 17.08 1.60
CA GLU A 124 -7.00 17.48 2.23
C GLU A 124 -6.30 16.28 2.88
N ARG A 125 -4.97 16.34 2.97
CA ARG A 125 -4.12 15.22 3.38
C ARG A 125 -3.76 15.32 4.86
N LEU A 126 -3.88 14.17 5.55
CA LEU A 126 -3.44 14.01 6.94
C LEU A 126 -2.58 12.74 7.04
N PHE A 127 -1.49 12.83 7.79
CA PHE A 127 -0.57 11.71 8.01
C PHE A 127 -0.45 11.43 9.50
N MET A 128 -0.11 10.17 9.84
CA MET A 128 0.27 9.85 11.22
C MET A 128 1.50 10.67 11.60
N PRO A 129 1.44 11.53 12.64
CA PRO A 129 2.62 12.21 13.12
C PRO A 129 3.61 11.22 13.72
N ASP A 130 4.90 11.53 13.61
CA ASP A 130 5.94 10.77 14.30
C ASP A 130 5.77 10.87 15.82
N ALA A 131 6.35 9.94 16.57
CA ALA A 131 6.13 9.84 18.00
C ALA A 131 6.42 11.15 18.76
N ASP A 132 7.50 11.85 18.39
CA ASP A 132 7.89 13.12 19.01
C ASP A 132 6.86 14.23 18.78
N MET A 133 6.30 14.31 17.58
CA MET A 133 5.26 15.30 17.26
C MET A 133 3.93 14.93 17.90
N ALA A 134 3.53 13.65 17.87
CA ALA A 134 2.28 13.17 18.47
C ALA A 134 2.23 13.47 19.99
N ASP A 135 3.32 13.18 20.70
CA ASP A 135 3.41 13.46 22.14
C ASP A 135 3.30 14.96 22.44
N LYS A 136 4.02 15.79 21.70
CA LYS A 136 3.97 17.26 21.87
C LYS A 136 2.62 17.86 21.50
N MET A 137 1.97 17.38 20.44
CA MET A 137 0.61 17.79 20.08
C MET A 137 -0.36 17.51 21.23
N ARG A 138 -0.27 16.33 21.86
CA ARG A 138 -1.11 15.93 22.99
C ARG A 138 -0.86 16.83 24.20
N GLU A 139 0.41 17.10 24.54
CA GLU A 139 0.79 17.98 25.66
C GLU A 139 0.32 19.42 25.45
N ALA A 140 0.45 19.94 24.23
CA ALA A 140 0.06 21.31 23.90
C ALA A 140 -1.46 21.47 23.65
N GLY A 141 -2.19 20.34 23.46
CA GLY A 141 -3.59 20.33 23.08
C GLY A 141 -3.86 20.80 21.65
N VAL A 142 -2.88 20.65 20.73
CA VAL A 142 -3.03 20.90 19.30
C VAL A 142 -3.62 19.66 18.65
N PRO A 143 -4.75 19.75 17.93
CA PRO A 143 -5.36 18.60 17.26
C PRO A 143 -4.54 18.15 16.04
N LEU A 144 -4.78 16.91 15.59
CA LEU A 144 -4.31 16.47 14.27
C LEU A 144 -4.98 17.33 13.18
N PHE A 145 -4.20 17.86 12.27
CA PHE A 145 -4.60 18.83 11.27
C PHE A 145 -4.16 18.43 9.86
N SER A 146 -4.86 18.98 8.86
CA SER A 146 -4.52 18.79 7.44
C SER A 146 -3.35 19.65 6.99
N LEU A 147 -2.66 19.22 5.92
CA LEU A 147 -1.52 19.97 5.39
C LEU A 147 -1.91 21.19 4.56
N GLU A 148 -3.10 21.21 3.95
CA GLU A 148 -3.52 22.27 3.05
C GLU A 148 -4.03 23.51 3.80
N SER A 149 -5.02 23.34 4.67
CA SER A 149 -5.68 24.45 5.39
C SER A 149 -5.47 24.44 6.89
N ARG A 150 -4.72 23.46 7.43
CA ARG A 150 -4.59 23.22 8.88
C ARG A 150 -5.93 23.00 9.58
N ALA A 151 -6.93 22.44 8.86
CA ALA A 151 -8.20 22.07 9.47
C ALA A 151 -8.02 20.90 10.45
N ALA A 152 -8.64 20.96 11.61
CA ALA A 152 -8.63 19.86 12.56
C ALA A 152 -9.42 18.67 12.00
N LEU A 153 -8.98 17.43 12.28
CA LEU A 153 -9.57 16.23 11.69
C LEU A 153 -11.09 16.11 11.93
N ASN A 154 -11.57 16.54 13.09
CA ASN A 154 -13.01 16.49 13.43
C ASN A 154 -13.87 17.55 12.71
N GLU A 155 -13.27 18.48 11.96
CA GLU A 155 -14.03 19.49 11.20
C GLU A 155 -14.46 19.01 9.82
N PHE A 156 -13.89 17.89 9.34
CA PHE A 156 -14.26 17.32 8.04
C PHE A 156 -15.64 16.64 8.08
N ASP A 157 -16.32 16.62 6.94
CA ASP A 157 -17.56 15.83 6.76
C ASP A 157 -17.27 14.33 6.71
N ILE A 158 -16.18 13.98 6.04
CA ILE A 158 -15.74 12.60 5.81
C ILE A 158 -14.28 12.47 6.20
N ILE A 159 -13.96 11.42 6.92
CA ILE A 159 -12.58 10.98 7.20
C ILE A 159 -12.36 9.65 6.48
N GLY A 160 -11.39 9.61 5.58
CA GLY A 160 -11.07 8.41 4.82
C GLY A 160 -9.70 7.84 5.16
N PHE A 161 -9.64 6.60 5.64
CA PHE A 161 -8.39 5.88 5.87
C PHE A 161 -8.08 4.92 4.73
N THR A 162 -6.82 4.88 4.28
CA THR A 162 -6.35 3.83 3.37
C THR A 162 -5.63 2.73 4.14
N LEU A 163 -6.16 1.49 4.08
CA LEU A 163 -5.70 0.33 4.83
C LEU A 163 -4.70 -0.47 4.00
N GLN A 164 -3.40 -0.20 4.18
CA GLN A 164 -2.34 -0.82 3.39
C GLN A 164 -1.63 -1.97 4.11
N TYR A 165 -1.58 -1.90 5.45
CA TYR A 165 -0.88 -2.86 6.29
C TYR A 165 -1.54 -2.94 7.66
N GLU A 166 -1.74 -4.15 8.16
CA GLU A 166 -2.48 -4.40 9.41
C GLU A 166 -1.78 -3.82 10.64
N MET A 167 -0.44 -3.74 10.63
CA MET A 167 0.34 -3.18 11.74
C MET A 167 0.21 -1.65 11.87
N SER A 168 -0.53 -1.00 10.99
CA SER A 168 -0.87 0.43 11.11
C SER A 168 -2.22 0.69 11.80
N TYR A 169 -2.92 -0.34 12.30
CA TYR A 169 -4.28 -0.16 12.83
C TYR A 169 -4.32 0.63 14.14
N THR A 170 -3.33 0.51 15.00
CA THR A 170 -3.17 1.36 16.19
C THR A 170 -2.99 2.84 15.83
N ASN A 171 -2.33 3.13 14.69
CA ASN A 171 -2.17 4.49 14.20
C ASN A 171 -3.50 5.15 13.80
N ILE A 172 -4.46 4.36 13.30
CA ILE A 172 -5.81 4.86 12.98
C ILE A 172 -6.48 5.39 14.25
N LEU A 173 -6.38 4.65 15.35
CA LEU A 173 -6.95 5.06 16.63
C LEU A 173 -6.21 6.30 17.17
N GLU A 174 -4.88 6.33 17.06
CA GLU A 174 -4.07 7.47 17.47
C GLU A 174 -4.42 8.74 16.68
N MET A 175 -4.58 8.63 15.35
CA MET A 175 -4.98 9.75 14.50
C MET A 175 -6.39 10.27 14.87
N MET A 176 -7.34 9.38 15.17
CA MET A 176 -8.67 9.77 15.61
C MET A 176 -8.64 10.47 16.97
N ASP A 177 -7.88 9.94 17.94
CA ASP A 177 -7.72 10.55 19.28
C ASP A 177 -7.09 11.94 19.20
N LEU A 178 -5.95 12.06 18.50
CA LEU A 178 -5.31 13.36 18.26
C LEU A 178 -6.23 14.33 17.49
N GLY A 179 -7.02 13.79 16.57
CA GLY A 179 -7.96 14.56 15.77
C GLY A 179 -9.28 14.87 16.45
N ARG A 180 -9.43 14.55 17.74
CA ARG A 180 -10.65 14.78 18.54
C ARG A 180 -11.90 14.09 17.97
N VAL A 181 -11.74 12.97 17.28
CA VAL A 181 -12.83 12.16 16.72
C VAL A 181 -13.13 11.00 17.66
N PRO A 182 -14.39 10.76 18.06
CA PRO A 182 -14.72 9.60 18.88
C PRO A 182 -14.25 8.31 18.23
N ILE A 183 -13.45 7.51 18.96
CA ILE A 183 -12.78 6.34 18.41
C ILE A 183 -13.80 5.27 18.03
N ARG A 184 -14.73 4.96 18.94
CA ARG A 184 -15.78 3.99 18.69
C ARG A 184 -16.88 4.60 17.83
N ARG A 185 -17.27 3.92 16.76
CA ARG A 185 -18.33 4.38 15.84
C ARG A 185 -19.67 4.65 16.55
N GLU A 186 -19.97 3.90 17.61
CA GLU A 186 -21.22 4.02 18.39
C GLU A 186 -21.24 5.24 19.34
N GLU A 187 -20.09 5.85 19.61
CA GLU A 187 -19.95 7.06 20.40
C GLU A 187 -20.13 8.33 19.56
N ARG A 188 -20.16 8.23 18.22
CA ARG A 188 -20.24 9.36 17.31
C ARG A 188 -21.64 9.96 17.25
N ALA A 189 -21.70 11.26 17.45
CA ALA A 189 -22.91 12.07 17.34
C ALA A 189 -23.27 12.37 15.86
N GLU A 190 -24.44 13.00 15.66
CA GLU A 190 -24.93 13.39 14.33
C GLU A 190 -23.98 14.36 13.59
N ALA A 191 -23.29 15.23 14.32
CA ALA A 191 -22.39 16.23 13.77
C ALA A 191 -20.98 15.68 13.45
N ASP A 192 -20.60 14.54 14.06
CA ASP A 192 -19.27 13.96 13.86
C ASP A 192 -19.04 13.49 12.41
N PRO A 193 -17.79 13.49 11.92
CA PRO A 193 -17.44 12.97 10.61
C PRO A 193 -17.94 11.53 10.38
N ILE A 194 -18.29 11.21 9.14
CA ILE A 194 -18.44 9.82 8.72
C ILE A 194 -17.04 9.26 8.45
N VAL A 195 -16.63 8.25 9.22
CA VAL A 195 -15.32 7.62 9.10
C VAL A 195 -15.39 6.42 8.15
N VAL A 196 -14.68 6.49 7.05
CA VAL A 196 -14.64 5.44 6.03
C VAL A 196 -13.24 4.88 5.86
N ALA A 197 -13.14 3.64 5.39
CA ALA A 197 -11.86 3.03 5.11
C ALA A 197 -11.90 2.19 3.82
N GLY A 198 -10.76 2.08 3.14
CA GLY A 198 -10.61 1.26 1.93
C GLY A 198 -9.18 0.75 1.77
N GLY A 199 -8.92 0.02 0.70
CA GLY A 199 -7.59 -0.55 0.45
C GLY A 199 -7.53 -2.08 0.61
N PRO A 200 -6.36 -2.71 0.41
CA PRO A 200 -6.25 -4.17 0.38
C PRO A 200 -6.63 -4.86 1.71
N CYS A 201 -6.33 -4.23 2.86
CA CYS A 201 -6.69 -4.82 4.14
C CYS A 201 -8.19 -4.70 4.47
N ALA A 202 -8.94 -3.84 3.76
CA ALA A 202 -10.40 -3.77 3.89
C ALA A 202 -11.14 -5.06 3.44
N PHE A 203 -10.44 -6.00 2.81
CA PHE A 203 -10.99 -7.32 2.50
C PHE A 203 -11.12 -8.24 3.73
N ASN A 204 -10.55 -7.89 4.87
CA ASN A 204 -11.00 -8.36 6.18
C ASN A 204 -11.22 -7.14 7.09
N PRO A 205 -12.40 -6.51 7.06
CA PRO A 205 -12.67 -5.29 7.78
C PRO A 205 -13.00 -5.51 9.27
N GLU A 206 -13.24 -6.76 9.68
CA GLU A 206 -13.77 -7.08 11.01
C GLU A 206 -12.90 -6.60 12.18
N PRO A 207 -11.54 -6.65 12.12
CA PRO A 207 -10.71 -6.08 13.20
C PRO A 207 -10.91 -4.58 13.42
N LEU A 208 -11.33 -3.83 12.41
CA LEU A 208 -11.61 -2.39 12.53
C LEU A 208 -13.11 -2.05 12.57
N ALA A 209 -14.00 -3.05 12.53
CA ALA A 209 -15.44 -2.85 12.55
C ALA A 209 -15.97 -2.03 13.75
N PRO A 210 -15.37 -2.06 14.96
CA PRO A 210 -15.80 -1.20 16.06
C PRO A 210 -15.51 0.30 15.86
N PHE A 211 -14.60 0.66 14.95
CA PHE A 211 -14.05 2.00 14.81
C PHE A 211 -14.46 2.72 13.52
N ILE A 212 -14.77 1.99 12.46
CA ILE A 212 -15.05 2.51 11.12
C ILE A 212 -16.56 2.41 10.81
N ASP A 213 -17.15 3.49 10.27
CA ASP A 213 -18.57 3.53 9.92
C ASP A 213 -18.88 2.74 8.64
N ALA A 214 -18.01 2.85 7.63
CA ALA A 214 -18.19 2.13 6.37
C ALA A 214 -16.85 1.77 5.72
N PHE A 215 -16.78 0.60 5.07
CA PHE A 215 -15.63 0.16 4.31
C PHE A 215 -15.96 0.11 2.82
N MET A 216 -15.01 0.58 2.00
CA MET A 216 -15.06 0.43 0.55
C MET A 216 -14.22 -0.78 0.13
N ILE A 217 -14.85 -1.74 -0.53
CA ILE A 217 -14.24 -3.00 -0.94
C ILE A 217 -13.99 -2.99 -2.45
N GLY A 218 -12.73 -2.99 -2.85
CA GLY A 218 -12.31 -3.00 -4.24
C GLY A 218 -11.70 -1.69 -4.72
N ASP A 219 -11.89 -1.39 -6.03
CA ASP A 219 -11.38 -0.16 -6.65
C ASP A 219 -12.18 1.05 -6.18
N GLY A 220 -11.49 2.14 -5.84
CA GLY A 220 -12.09 3.29 -5.18
C GLY A 220 -12.64 4.37 -6.11
N GLU A 221 -12.24 4.38 -7.38
CA GLU A 221 -12.46 5.52 -8.28
C GLU A 221 -13.94 5.86 -8.46
N ASP A 222 -14.79 4.89 -8.80
CA ASP A 222 -16.21 5.14 -9.02
C ASP A 222 -16.98 5.30 -7.69
N VAL A 223 -16.72 4.39 -6.72
CA VAL A 223 -17.45 4.36 -5.46
C VAL A 223 -17.19 5.61 -4.60
N MET A 224 -16.03 6.25 -4.75
CA MET A 224 -15.72 7.48 -4.02
C MET A 224 -16.66 8.62 -4.41
N HIS A 225 -16.98 8.78 -5.68
CA HIS A 225 -17.96 9.78 -6.13
C HIS A 225 -19.35 9.50 -5.55
N GLU A 226 -19.81 8.24 -5.63
CA GLU A 226 -21.11 7.81 -5.10
C GLU A 226 -21.21 8.03 -3.59
N LEU A 227 -20.14 7.71 -2.85
CA LEU A 227 -20.05 7.87 -1.40
C LEU A 227 -20.15 9.36 -0.99
N ILE A 228 -19.37 10.22 -1.65
CA ILE A 228 -19.41 11.68 -1.42
C ILE A 228 -20.80 12.22 -1.70
N ASP A 229 -21.44 11.81 -2.80
CA ASP A 229 -22.80 12.27 -3.16
C ASP A 229 -23.81 11.87 -2.09
N VAL A 230 -23.78 10.62 -1.59
CA VAL A 230 -24.70 10.15 -0.56
C VAL A 230 -24.53 10.92 0.75
N ILE A 231 -23.30 11.17 1.18
CA ILE A 231 -23.04 11.88 2.45
C ILE A 231 -23.40 13.36 2.31
N ARG A 232 -22.94 14.02 1.25
CA ARG A 232 -23.26 15.42 0.94
C ARG A 232 -24.77 15.65 0.91
N ASP A 233 -25.48 14.87 0.09
CA ASP A 233 -26.91 15.04 -0.11
C ASP A 233 -27.71 14.71 1.15
N GLY A 234 -27.26 13.70 1.90
CA GLY A 234 -27.84 13.36 3.20
C GLY A 234 -27.69 14.49 4.23
N ARG A 235 -26.50 15.09 4.32
CA ARG A 235 -26.27 16.24 5.22
C ARG A 235 -27.07 17.46 4.79
N VAL A 236 -27.10 17.80 3.50
CA VAL A 236 -27.90 18.92 2.97
C VAL A 236 -29.39 18.69 3.23
N ALA A 237 -29.87 17.46 3.15
CA ALA A 237 -31.26 17.10 3.42
C ALA A 237 -31.57 17.00 4.94
N GLY A 238 -30.59 17.15 5.83
CA GLY A 238 -30.75 16.99 7.27
C GLY A 238 -31.10 15.57 7.70
N LEU A 239 -30.66 14.56 6.95
CA LEU A 239 -30.85 13.15 7.33
C LEU A 239 -30.06 12.82 8.59
N LYS A 240 -30.60 11.91 9.40
CA LYS A 240 -29.86 11.36 10.55
C LYS A 240 -28.67 10.52 10.05
N ARG A 241 -27.60 10.47 10.83
CA ARG A 241 -26.42 9.66 10.56
C ARG A 241 -26.75 8.23 10.17
N ILE A 242 -27.66 7.59 10.89
CA ILE A 242 -28.09 6.21 10.59
C ILE A 242 -28.73 6.06 9.21
N ASP A 243 -29.46 7.06 8.72
CA ASP A 243 -30.12 7.01 7.41
C ASP A 243 -29.10 7.26 6.29
N ILE A 244 -28.08 8.10 6.52
CA ILE A 244 -26.94 8.24 5.62
C ILE A 244 -26.20 6.90 5.52
N LEU A 245 -25.92 6.23 6.65
CA LEU A 245 -25.28 4.91 6.65
C LEU A 245 -26.12 3.84 5.92
N ARG A 246 -27.45 3.88 6.04
CA ARG A 246 -28.35 3.00 5.25
C ARG A 246 -28.24 3.26 3.75
N ASN A 247 -28.10 4.51 3.35
CA ASN A 247 -27.91 4.84 1.93
C ASN A 247 -26.52 4.39 1.44
N LEU A 248 -25.48 4.51 2.25
CA LEU A 248 -24.15 3.98 1.94
C LEU A 248 -24.17 2.46 1.78
N ALA A 249 -24.88 1.72 2.66
CA ALA A 249 -24.97 0.27 2.59
C ALA A 249 -25.62 -0.27 1.29
N LYS A 250 -26.35 0.57 0.56
CA LYS A 250 -26.96 0.21 -0.75
C LYS A 250 -25.95 0.31 -1.90
N LEU A 251 -24.83 0.99 -1.73
CA LEU A 251 -23.80 1.11 -2.76
C LEU A 251 -23.05 -0.21 -2.96
N GLU A 252 -22.84 -0.61 -4.20
CA GLU A 252 -22.01 -1.80 -4.49
C GLU A 252 -20.59 -1.59 -3.97
N GLY A 253 -20.09 -2.54 -3.19
CA GLY A 253 -18.75 -2.49 -2.60
C GLY A 253 -18.67 -1.77 -1.26
N VAL A 254 -19.78 -1.32 -0.70
CA VAL A 254 -19.78 -0.67 0.62
C VAL A 254 -20.27 -1.63 1.70
N TYR A 255 -19.47 -1.82 2.75
CA TYR A 255 -19.77 -2.57 3.95
C TYR A 255 -19.95 -1.62 5.14
N VAL A 256 -21.11 -1.68 5.81
CA VAL A 256 -21.42 -0.88 7.01
C VAL A 256 -21.53 -1.83 8.21
N PRO A 257 -20.53 -1.91 9.09
CA PRO A 257 -20.48 -2.92 10.19
C PRO A 257 -21.66 -2.87 11.16
N ALA A 258 -22.27 -1.70 11.33
CA ALA A 258 -23.44 -1.50 12.19
C ALA A 258 -24.64 -2.37 11.79
N PHE A 259 -24.73 -2.77 10.53
CA PHE A 259 -25.86 -3.50 9.97
C PHE A 259 -25.64 -5.02 9.87
N TYR A 260 -24.69 -5.56 10.66
CA TYR A 260 -24.44 -7.00 10.70
C TYR A 260 -24.24 -7.50 12.13
N ASP A 261 -25.00 -8.56 12.46
CA ASP A 261 -24.84 -9.30 13.70
C ASP A 261 -23.82 -10.41 13.53
N VAL A 262 -22.94 -10.53 14.51
CA VAL A 262 -21.90 -11.54 14.57
C VAL A 262 -22.08 -12.37 15.84
N SER A 263 -22.02 -13.70 15.73
CA SER A 263 -22.06 -14.60 16.89
C SER A 263 -21.00 -15.70 16.78
N TYR A 264 -20.59 -16.23 17.92
CA TYR A 264 -19.51 -17.19 18.06
C TYR A 264 -19.99 -18.49 18.69
N ASN A 265 -19.31 -19.59 18.38
CA ASN A 265 -19.45 -20.89 19.04
C ASN A 265 -18.70 -20.89 20.38
N GLY A 266 -18.92 -21.92 21.18
CA GLY A 266 -18.24 -22.06 22.48
C GLY A 266 -16.71 -22.29 22.37
N ASP A 267 -16.23 -22.74 21.22
CA ASP A 267 -14.80 -22.90 20.89
C ASP A 267 -14.14 -21.64 20.31
N GLY A 268 -14.89 -20.54 20.22
CA GLY A 268 -14.40 -19.27 19.67
C GLY A 268 -14.51 -19.12 18.15
N THR A 269 -14.89 -20.16 17.41
CA THR A 269 -15.11 -20.06 15.96
C THR A 269 -16.35 -19.24 15.64
N LEU A 270 -16.39 -18.63 14.44
CA LEU A 270 -17.54 -17.84 14.00
C LEU A 270 -18.75 -18.75 13.76
N LYS A 271 -19.88 -18.46 14.43
CA LYS A 271 -21.13 -19.20 14.30
C LYS A 271 -22.01 -18.63 13.20
N SER A 272 -22.16 -17.32 13.16
CA SER A 272 -22.96 -16.65 12.13
C SER A 272 -22.49 -15.22 11.89
N PHE A 273 -22.69 -14.79 10.65
CA PHE A 273 -22.51 -13.41 10.19
C PHE A 273 -23.72 -13.07 9.33
N LYS A 274 -24.60 -12.18 9.76
CA LYS A 274 -25.88 -11.91 9.08
C LYS A 274 -26.23 -10.43 9.09
N PRO A 275 -26.78 -9.88 8.00
CA PRO A 275 -27.35 -8.55 8.01
C PRO A 275 -28.52 -8.46 9.01
N ASN A 276 -28.59 -7.36 9.75
CA ASN A 276 -29.65 -7.01 10.70
C ASN A 276 -30.49 -5.80 10.22
N ASP A 277 -30.09 -5.17 9.11
CA ASP A 277 -30.81 -4.06 8.46
C ASP A 277 -31.13 -4.43 6.99
N PRO A 278 -32.34 -4.14 6.49
CA PRO A 278 -32.72 -4.45 5.10
C PRO A 278 -31.87 -3.78 4.02
N ALA A 279 -31.16 -2.68 4.34
CA ALA A 279 -30.25 -2.00 3.41
C ALA A 279 -28.94 -2.78 3.21
N ALA A 280 -28.58 -3.66 4.13
CA ALA A 280 -27.32 -4.38 4.08
C ALA A 280 -27.45 -5.67 3.24
N PRO A 281 -26.56 -5.89 2.25
CA PRO A 281 -26.60 -7.12 1.43
C PRO A 281 -26.04 -8.31 2.21
N ALA A 282 -26.52 -9.51 1.91
CA ALA A 282 -25.97 -10.75 2.50
C ALA A 282 -24.50 -10.99 2.11
N LYS A 283 -24.08 -10.48 0.95
CA LYS A 283 -22.68 -10.47 0.49
C LYS A 283 -22.34 -9.11 -0.10
N VAL A 284 -21.22 -8.56 0.32
CA VAL A 284 -20.68 -7.30 -0.22
C VAL A 284 -19.80 -7.64 -1.41
N LYS A 285 -20.24 -7.26 -2.62
CA LYS A 285 -19.50 -7.49 -3.85
C LYS A 285 -18.49 -6.38 -4.07
N LYS A 286 -17.21 -6.72 -4.30
CA LYS A 286 -16.17 -5.72 -4.54
C LYS A 286 -16.43 -4.90 -5.81
N ARG A 287 -16.06 -3.62 -5.77
CA ARG A 287 -16.03 -2.74 -6.95
C ARG A 287 -14.85 -3.07 -7.85
N VAL A 288 -15.05 -2.93 -9.15
CA VAL A 288 -14.02 -3.15 -10.17
C VAL A 288 -14.15 -2.08 -11.24
N VAL A 289 -13.13 -1.25 -11.40
CA VAL A 289 -12.98 -0.36 -12.56
C VAL A 289 -12.69 -1.22 -13.78
N LYS A 290 -13.61 -1.25 -14.74
CA LYS A 290 -13.51 -2.12 -15.91
C LYS A 290 -12.53 -1.60 -16.95
N ASP A 291 -12.57 -0.30 -17.24
CA ASP A 291 -11.73 0.37 -18.21
C ASP A 291 -10.68 1.24 -17.51
N LEU A 292 -9.48 0.68 -17.37
CA LEU A 292 -8.38 1.38 -16.72
C LEU A 292 -7.83 2.53 -17.56
N SER A 293 -7.97 2.47 -18.90
CA SER A 293 -7.47 3.52 -19.80
C SER A 293 -8.24 4.81 -19.65
N ASN A 294 -9.55 4.72 -19.46
CA ASN A 294 -10.43 5.86 -19.25
C ASN A 294 -10.66 6.23 -17.77
N ALA A 295 -10.18 5.39 -16.84
CA ALA A 295 -10.24 5.71 -15.42
C ALA A 295 -9.41 6.96 -15.10
N ILE A 296 -9.92 7.79 -14.17
CA ILE A 296 -9.22 8.98 -13.69
C ILE A 296 -7.84 8.59 -13.17
N TYR A 297 -6.85 9.36 -13.57
CA TYR A 297 -5.48 9.25 -13.12
C TYR A 297 -4.88 10.64 -12.96
N PRO A 298 -4.06 10.91 -11.93
CA PRO A 298 -3.55 12.24 -11.69
C PRO A 298 -2.66 12.73 -12.83
N GLU A 299 -2.95 13.92 -13.31
CA GLU A 299 -2.16 14.65 -14.31
C GLU A 299 -1.18 15.63 -13.63
N SER A 300 -1.41 15.88 -12.34
CA SER A 300 -0.58 16.66 -11.44
C SER A 300 -0.63 16.02 -10.06
N ILE A 301 0.48 16.01 -9.34
CA ILE A 301 0.59 15.45 -7.99
C ILE A 301 1.34 16.43 -7.08
N PRO A 302 1.00 16.52 -5.79
CA PRO A 302 1.79 17.29 -4.84
C PRO A 302 3.25 16.82 -4.83
N VAL A 303 4.18 17.78 -4.92
CA VAL A 303 5.63 17.53 -4.92
C VAL A 303 6.17 17.86 -3.53
N PRO A 304 6.68 16.87 -2.78
CA PRO A 304 7.14 17.07 -1.42
C PRO A 304 8.41 17.95 -1.36
N TYR A 305 8.55 18.72 -0.26
CA TYR A 305 9.75 19.49 0.02
C TYR A 305 10.86 18.69 0.71
N THR A 306 10.56 17.49 1.16
CA THR A 306 11.50 16.56 1.80
C THR A 306 11.60 15.27 1.00
N GLU A 307 12.72 14.58 1.10
CA GLU A 307 12.92 13.27 0.45
C GLU A 307 11.91 12.27 0.96
N ILE A 308 11.25 11.57 0.04
CA ILE A 308 10.28 10.51 0.28
C ILE A 308 10.77 9.18 -0.30
N VAL A 309 10.09 8.05 0.02
CA VAL A 309 10.52 6.72 -0.41
C VAL A 309 10.47 6.56 -1.94
N HIS A 310 9.44 7.14 -2.58
CA HIS A 310 9.25 7.09 -4.03
C HIS A 310 9.13 8.50 -4.61
N ASP A 311 10.25 9.23 -4.60
CA ASP A 311 10.36 10.60 -5.10
C ASP A 311 10.51 10.61 -6.63
N ARG A 312 9.42 10.25 -7.32
CA ARG A 312 9.37 10.06 -8.77
C ARG A 312 7.94 10.06 -9.31
N MET A 313 7.81 10.23 -10.62
CA MET A 313 6.56 9.96 -11.33
C MET A 313 6.28 8.46 -11.32
N VAL A 314 5.05 8.08 -11.07
CA VAL A 314 4.60 6.68 -11.16
C VAL A 314 3.53 6.61 -12.23
N LEU A 315 3.67 5.67 -13.17
CA LEU A 315 2.65 5.32 -14.15
C LEU A 315 2.12 3.92 -13.85
N GLU A 316 0.86 3.81 -13.46
CA GLU A 316 0.19 2.52 -13.31
C GLU A 316 -0.14 1.98 -14.71
N ILE A 317 0.69 1.05 -15.20
CA ILE A 317 0.53 0.49 -16.55
C ILE A 317 -0.54 -0.59 -16.60
N MET A 318 -0.72 -1.31 -15.48
CA MET A 318 -1.62 -2.46 -15.38
C MET A 318 -2.03 -2.67 -13.94
N ARG A 319 -3.27 -3.07 -13.72
CA ARG A 319 -3.81 -3.48 -12.41
C ARG A 319 -4.24 -4.95 -12.45
N GLY A 320 -3.94 -5.70 -11.39
CA GLY A 320 -4.14 -7.15 -11.31
C GLY A 320 -2.93 -7.96 -11.79
N CYS A 321 -3.05 -9.30 -11.73
CA CYS A 321 -1.99 -10.23 -12.11
C CYS A 321 -2.60 -11.51 -12.70
N THR A 322 -2.05 -12.00 -13.81
CA THR A 322 -2.49 -13.24 -14.49
C THR A 322 -1.97 -14.49 -13.80
N ARG A 323 -0.91 -14.33 -12.98
CA ARG A 323 -0.25 -15.44 -12.29
C ARG A 323 -1.14 -15.98 -11.15
N GLY A 324 -0.85 -17.15 -10.70
CA GLY A 324 -1.66 -17.85 -9.69
C GLY A 324 -0.87 -18.20 -8.43
N CYS A 325 0.09 -17.35 -8.01
CA CYS A 325 0.85 -17.58 -6.78
C CYS A 325 -0.10 -17.74 -5.59
N ARG A 326 -0.04 -18.89 -4.88
CA ARG A 326 -1.02 -19.32 -3.89
C ARG A 326 -0.96 -18.58 -2.57
N PHE A 327 0.16 -17.93 -2.29
CA PHE A 327 0.33 -17.09 -1.11
C PHE A 327 -0.08 -15.63 -1.34
N CYS A 328 -0.17 -15.19 -2.61
CA CYS A 328 -0.24 -13.77 -2.95
C CYS A 328 -1.68 -13.26 -2.88
N GLN A 329 -1.99 -12.46 -1.85
CA GLN A 329 -3.29 -11.82 -1.69
C GLN A 329 -3.57 -10.81 -2.82
N ALA A 330 -2.60 -9.95 -3.16
CA ALA A 330 -2.75 -8.96 -4.23
C ALA A 330 -3.08 -9.63 -5.59
N GLY A 331 -2.46 -10.79 -5.90
CA GLY A 331 -2.75 -11.57 -7.10
C GLY A 331 -4.18 -12.12 -7.16
N MET A 332 -4.90 -12.15 -6.05
CA MET A 332 -6.30 -12.57 -5.96
C MET A 332 -7.26 -11.37 -5.88
N LEU A 333 -6.96 -10.38 -5.04
CA LEU A 333 -7.83 -9.23 -4.80
C LEU A 333 -7.94 -8.30 -6.00
N TYR A 334 -6.83 -8.05 -6.71
CA TYR A 334 -6.80 -7.11 -7.84
C TYR A 334 -7.19 -7.72 -9.19
N ARG A 335 -7.66 -8.98 -9.22
CA ARG A 335 -8.28 -9.57 -10.42
C ARG A 335 -9.57 -8.85 -10.79
N PRO A 336 -9.90 -8.73 -12.11
CA PRO A 336 -9.18 -9.19 -13.29
C PRO A 336 -7.96 -8.31 -13.60
N VAL A 337 -7.13 -8.78 -14.56
CA VAL A 337 -6.08 -7.94 -15.13
C VAL A 337 -6.71 -6.91 -16.07
N ARG A 338 -6.28 -5.66 -15.93
CA ARG A 338 -6.68 -4.51 -16.78
C ARG A 338 -5.43 -3.72 -17.12
N GLU A 339 -5.22 -3.46 -18.38
CA GLU A 339 -4.08 -2.70 -18.88
C GLU A 339 -4.54 -1.27 -19.24
N ARG A 340 -3.68 -0.29 -19.04
CA ARG A 340 -3.86 1.07 -19.55
C ARG A 340 -3.23 1.14 -20.94
N SER A 341 -3.88 1.78 -21.89
CA SER A 341 -3.37 1.89 -23.26
C SER A 341 -2.04 2.67 -23.32
N MET A 342 -1.19 2.33 -24.27
CA MET A 342 0.10 2.97 -24.45
C MET A 342 -0.06 4.48 -24.73
N GLU A 343 -1.05 4.86 -25.53
CA GLU A 343 -1.35 6.26 -25.86
C GLU A 343 -1.66 7.05 -24.60
N ARG A 344 -2.52 6.50 -23.71
CA ARG A 344 -2.87 7.17 -22.44
C ARG A 344 -1.67 7.25 -21.51
N LEU A 345 -0.82 6.23 -21.47
CA LEU A 345 0.39 6.26 -20.64
C LEU A 345 1.38 7.32 -21.10
N LEU A 346 1.56 7.50 -22.42
CA LEU A 346 2.42 8.53 -22.99
C LEU A 346 1.88 9.94 -22.71
N GLU A 347 0.56 10.13 -22.81
CA GLU A 347 -0.09 11.39 -22.43
C GLU A 347 0.11 11.72 -20.95
N LEU A 348 -0.12 10.76 -20.05
CA LEU A 348 0.06 10.92 -18.62
C LEU A 348 1.53 11.20 -18.25
N ALA A 349 2.47 10.54 -18.93
CA ALA A 349 3.89 10.79 -18.75
C ALA A 349 4.25 12.24 -19.05
N ASP A 350 3.73 12.81 -20.14
CA ASP A 350 3.97 14.22 -20.49
C ASP A 350 3.38 15.18 -19.45
N LYS A 351 2.13 14.96 -19.04
CA LYS A 351 1.45 15.81 -18.05
C LYS A 351 2.14 15.78 -16.69
N LEU A 352 2.47 14.59 -16.20
CA LEU A 352 3.18 14.44 -14.92
C LEU A 352 4.58 15.06 -14.97
N GLN A 353 5.34 14.86 -16.05
CA GLN A 353 6.66 15.46 -16.18
C GLN A 353 6.61 17.00 -16.23
N GLN A 354 5.61 17.55 -16.93
CA GLN A 354 5.41 19.01 -17.01
C GLN A 354 4.98 19.62 -15.67
N SER A 355 4.12 18.91 -14.92
CA SER A 355 3.57 19.41 -13.66
C SER A 355 4.53 19.24 -12.47
N THR A 356 5.44 18.25 -12.51
CA THR A 356 6.31 17.91 -11.37
C THR A 356 7.78 18.20 -11.59
N GLY A 357 8.25 18.14 -12.83
CA GLY A 357 9.69 18.29 -13.16
C GLY A 357 10.55 17.09 -12.74
N TYR A 358 9.98 15.96 -12.33
CA TYR A 358 10.74 14.78 -11.90
C TYR A 358 11.63 14.22 -13.02
N GLU A 359 12.82 13.75 -12.63
CA GLU A 359 13.82 13.13 -13.51
C GLU A 359 13.79 11.59 -13.47
N GLU A 360 12.87 10.99 -12.73
CA GLU A 360 12.66 9.53 -12.67
C GLU A 360 11.19 9.20 -12.88
N MET A 361 10.93 8.19 -13.72
CA MET A 361 9.60 7.64 -14.00
C MET A 361 9.59 6.14 -13.69
N SER A 362 8.60 5.66 -12.95
CA SER A 362 8.45 4.25 -12.59
C SER A 362 7.19 3.67 -13.21
N LEU A 363 7.32 2.52 -13.91
CA LEU A 363 6.18 1.78 -14.48
C LEU A 363 5.64 0.80 -13.43
N SER A 364 4.53 1.15 -12.79
CA SER A 364 3.97 0.39 -11.67
C SER A 364 2.94 -0.63 -12.11
N SER A 365 3.09 -1.86 -11.61
CA SER A 365 2.11 -2.95 -11.65
C SER A 365 2.50 -4.07 -10.69
N LEU A 366 1.66 -5.10 -10.54
CA LEU A 366 2.01 -6.33 -9.82
C LEU A 366 2.98 -7.23 -10.62
N SER A 367 3.09 -7.04 -11.93
CA SER A 367 3.94 -7.84 -12.83
C SER A 367 4.20 -7.07 -14.11
N SER A 368 5.12 -6.10 -14.08
CA SER A 368 5.36 -5.18 -15.21
C SER A 368 5.80 -5.90 -16.48
N GLY A 369 6.55 -7.00 -16.36
CA GLY A 369 6.94 -7.84 -17.50
C GLY A 369 5.79 -8.54 -18.22
N ASP A 370 4.61 -8.57 -17.63
CA ASP A 370 3.40 -9.16 -18.22
C ASP A 370 2.51 -8.13 -18.95
N TYR A 371 2.89 -6.85 -18.99
CA TYR A 371 2.18 -5.83 -19.77
C TYR A 371 2.39 -6.08 -21.28
N THR A 372 1.28 -6.10 -22.03
CA THR A 372 1.26 -6.57 -23.43
C THR A 372 2.21 -5.80 -24.35
N CYS A 373 2.31 -4.48 -24.21
CA CYS A 373 3.12 -3.60 -25.05
C CYS A 373 4.36 -3.05 -24.33
N LEU A 374 4.93 -3.79 -23.35
CA LEU A 374 6.04 -3.28 -22.53
C LEU A 374 7.25 -2.83 -23.35
N PRO A 375 7.79 -3.61 -24.31
CA PRO A 375 8.96 -3.19 -25.10
C PRO A 375 8.70 -1.92 -25.89
N GLN A 376 7.53 -1.80 -26.51
CA GLN A 376 7.13 -0.63 -27.31
C GLN A 376 6.97 0.60 -26.42
N LEU A 377 6.37 0.44 -25.21
CA LEU A 377 6.22 1.52 -24.25
C LEU A 377 7.58 2.03 -23.76
N ILE A 378 8.50 1.12 -23.39
CA ILE A 378 9.85 1.50 -22.95
C ILE A 378 10.55 2.28 -24.06
N GLN A 379 10.54 1.77 -25.30
CA GLN A 379 11.18 2.44 -26.44
C GLN A 379 10.60 3.85 -26.65
N ALA A 380 9.28 3.99 -26.65
CA ALA A 380 8.60 5.26 -26.85
C ALA A 380 8.92 6.28 -25.75
N LEU A 381 9.00 5.84 -24.47
CA LEU A 381 9.38 6.68 -23.35
C LEU A 381 10.86 7.10 -23.44
N MET A 382 11.76 6.16 -23.76
CA MET A 382 13.18 6.46 -23.90
C MET A 382 13.43 7.45 -25.05
N ASP A 383 12.78 7.29 -26.20
CA ASP A 383 12.93 8.22 -27.33
C ASP A 383 12.40 9.62 -26.98
N ARG A 384 11.31 9.71 -26.19
CA ARG A 384 10.67 10.98 -25.79
C ARG A 384 11.45 11.74 -24.72
N TYR A 385 12.12 11.03 -23.80
CA TYR A 385 12.69 11.62 -22.58
C TYR A 385 14.22 11.56 -22.51
N ARG A 386 14.89 10.92 -23.47
CA ARG A 386 16.37 10.82 -23.52
C ARG A 386 17.05 12.19 -23.38
N ASP A 387 16.62 13.17 -24.17
CA ASP A 387 17.21 14.51 -24.15
C ASP A 387 16.88 15.29 -22.88
N LYS A 388 15.79 14.94 -22.21
CA LYS A 388 15.37 15.50 -20.91
C LYS A 388 16.05 14.83 -19.71
N ARG A 389 16.85 13.78 -19.93
CA ARG A 389 17.53 12.97 -18.90
C ARG A 389 16.60 12.35 -17.88
N VAL A 390 15.34 12.07 -18.24
CA VAL A 390 14.41 11.34 -17.37
C VAL A 390 14.66 9.85 -17.48
N SER A 391 14.90 9.21 -16.35
CA SER A 391 15.12 7.77 -16.27
C SER A 391 13.80 7.00 -16.17
N VAL A 392 13.74 5.81 -16.77
CA VAL A 392 12.60 4.89 -16.66
C VAL A 392 12.99 3.69 -15.80
N SER A 393 12.23 3.41 -14.73
CA SER A 393 12.47 2.28 -13.84
C SER A 393 11.34 1.25 -13.91
N LEU A 394 11.70 -0.03 -13.77
CA LEU A 394 10.82 -1.20 -13.85
C LEU A 394 10.88 -1.99 -12.53
N PRO A 395 10.16 -1.59 -11.48
CA PRO A 395 10.34 -2.16 -10.15
C PRO A 395 9.84 -3.60 -10.00
N SER A 396 8.84 -4.02 -10.77
CA SER A 396 8.14 -5.31 -10.60
C SER A 396 8.42 -6.29 -11.74
N MET A 397 9.71 -6.48 -12.09
CA MET A 397 10.11 -7.45 -13.10
C MET A 397 10.13 -8.86 -12.50
N ARG A 398 9.51 -9.80 -13.19
CA ARG A 398 9.60 -11.22 -12.86
C ARG A 398 10.87 -11.83 -13.47
N ILE A 399 11.39 -12.86 -12.81
CA ILE A 399 12.62 -13.56 -13.20
C ILE A 399 12.52 -14.13 -14.64
N ASP A 400 11.36 -14.70 -14.98
CA ASP A 400 11.08 -15.31 -16.28
C ASP A 400 10.91 -14.32 -17.45
N ASN A 401 10.68 -13.02 -17.15
CA ASN A 401 10.39 -11.97 -18.12
C ASN A 401 11.50 -10.92 -18.25
N ILE A 402 12.67 -11.15 -17.65
CA ILE A 402 13.82 -10.26 -17.81
C ILE A 402 14.44 -10.50 -19.18
N VAL A 403 14.45 -9.46 -20.02
CA VAL A 403 15.08 -9.48 -21.34
C VAL A 403 16.36 -8.66 -21.28
N LYS A 404 17.46 -9.20 -21.83
CA LYS A 404 18.79 -8.56 -21.83
C LYS A 404 18.76 -7.13 -22.39
N GLN A 405 17.97 -6.90 -23.45
CA GLN A 405 17.77 -5.58 -24.05
C GLN A 405 17.22 -4.56 -23.04
N SER A 406 16.22 -4.93 -22.21
CA SER A 406 15.66 -4.06 -21.17
C SER A 406 16.67 -3.74 -20.08
N LEU A 407 17.58 -4.67 -19.77
CA LEU A 407 18.68 -4.43 -18.83
C LEU A 407 19.71 -3.45 -19.40
N GLU A 408 20.08 -3.58 -20.66
CA GLU A 408 21.03 -2.68 -21.34
C GLU A 408 20.48 -1.24 -21.43
N GLU A 409 19.21 -1.09 -21.75
CA GLU A 409 18.53 0.21 -21.85
C GLU A 409 18.43 0.92 -20.47
N THR A 410 18.06 0.20 -19.41
CA THR A 410 17.95 0.76 -18.05
C THR A 410 19.31 1.14 -17.45
N GLN A 411 20.40 0.49 -17.83
CA GLN A 411 21.75 0.79 -17.34
C GLN A 411 22.30 2.15 -17.78
N GLN A 412 21.84 2.66 -18.92
CA GLN A 412 22.36 3.92 -19.48
C GLN A 412 22.11 5.13 -18.59
N VAL A 413 21.14 5.07 -17.68
CA VAL A 413 20.71 6.21 -16.86
C VAL A 413 21.06 6.06 -15.38
N LYS A 414 20.80 4.89 -14.74
CA LYS A 414 21.09 4.68 -13.30
C LYS A 414 21.34 3.21 -12.99
N LYS A 415 22.49 2.88 -12.37
CA LYS A 415 22.77 1.53 -11.86
C LYS A 415 22.07 1.33 -10.53
N SER A 416 20.95 0.59 -10.51
CA SER A 416 20.29 0.12 -9.29
C SER A 416 20.61 -1.37 -9.02
N GLY A 417 20.45 -1.87 -7.80
CA GLY A 417 20.57 -3.31 -7.51
C GLY A 417 19.46 -4.12 -8.19
N LEU A 418 19.77 -5.32 -8.67
CA LEU A 418 18.78 -6.23 -9.23
C LEU A 418 18.05 -6.95 -8.09
N THR A 419 16.72 -6.90 -8.07
CA THR A 419 15.89 -7.58 -7.09
C THR A 419 15.07 -8.66 -7.76
N LEU A 420 15.20 -9.91 -7.28
CA LEU A 420 14.53 -11.09 -7.80
C LEU A 420 13.85 -11.85 -6.67
N ALA A 421 12.68 -12.43 -6.93
CA ALA A 421 11.86 -13.11 -5.94
C ALA A 421 11.58 -14.56 -6.36
N PRO A 422 12.53 -15.50 -6.15
CA PRO A 422 12.27 -16.93 -6.32
C PRO A 422 11.28 -17.49 -5.29
N GLU A 423 11.16 -16.86 -4.13
CA GLU A 423 10.29 -17.15 -2.98
C GLU A 423 10.63 -18.45 -2.24
N ALA A 424 11.10 -19.50 -2.91
CA ALA A 424 11.43 -20.79 -2.31
C ALA A 424 12.75 -21.34 -2.85
N GLY A 425 13.47 -22.13 -2.02
CA GLY A 425 14.79 -22.66 -2.34
C GLY A 425 14.77 -23.78 -3.38
N THR A 426 13.73 -24.62 -3.38
CA THR A 426 13.62 -25.78 -4.28
C THR A 426 12.54 -25.60 -5.34
N GLN A 427 12.66 -26.33 -6.46
CA GLN A 427 11.62 -26.35 -7.50
C GLN A 427 10.31 -26.91 -6.92
N ARG A 428 10.40 -27.99 -6.12
CA ARG A 428 9.24 -28.58 -5.45
C ARG A 428 8.40 -27.51 -4.72
N LEU A 429 9.05 -26.72 -3.88
CA LEU A 429 8.32 -25.73 -3.08
C LEU A 429 7.85 -24.54 -3.94
N ARG A 430 8.61 -24.15 -5.00
CA ARG A 430 8.12 -23.18 -6.00
C ARG A 430 6.85 -23.66 -6.70
N ASP A 431 6.74 -24.98 -6.99
CA ASP A 431 5.54 -25.57 -7.59
C ASP A 431 4.38 -25.61 -6.59
N VAL A 432 4.64 -25.93 -5.31
CA VAL A 432 3.65 -25.84 -4.22
C VAL A 432 3.01 -24.45 -4.16
N ILE A 433 3.81 -23.41 -4.18
CA ILE A 433 3.32 -22.03 -4.13
C ILE A 433 2.87 -21.49 -5.49
N ASN A 434 2.97 -22.28 -6.54
CA ASN A 434 2.64 -21.92 -7.93
C ASN A 434 3.37 -20.65 -8.41
N LYS A 435 4.67 -20.53 -8.10
CA LYS A 435 5.44 -19.32 -8.48
C LYS A 435 5.69 -19.26 -9.99
N GLY A 436 5.77 -20.42 -10.68
CA GLY A 436 5.97 -20.52 -12.13
C GLY A 436 7.31 -19.93 -12.59
N VAL A 437 8.37 -20.14 -11.81
CA VAL A 437 9.75 -19.71 -12.10
C VAL A 437 10.66 -20.91 -11.84
N THR A 438 11.55 -21.20 -12.77
CA THR A 438 12.53 -22.27 -12.63
C THR A 438 13.88 -21.77 -12.11
N GLU A 439 14.75 -22.69 -11.68
CA GLU A 439 16.14 -22.37 -11.34
C GLU A 439 16.89 -21.85 -12.56
N GLU A 440 16.65 -22.46 -13.73
CA GLU A 440 17.24 -22.07 -15.00
C GLU A 440 16.89 -20.63 -15.37
N ASP A 441 15.63 -20.21 -15.16
CA ASP A 441 15.19 -18.82 -15.38
C ASP A 441 15.99 -17.86 -14.49
N LEU A 442 16.16 -18.21 -13.21
CA LEU A 442 16.93 -17.36 -12.28
C LEU A 442 18.40 -17.26 -12.73
N ILE A 443 19.04 -18.39 -13.01
CA ILE A 443 20.46 -18.40 -13.38
C ILE A 443 20.69 -17.68 -14.71
N ARG A 444 19.81 -17.86 -15.70
CA ARG A 444 19.85 -17.10 -16.96
C ARG A 444 19.77 -15.60 -16.69
N SER A 445 18.73 -15.15 -15.96
CA SER A 445 18.50 -13.72 -15.69
C SER A 445 19.63 -13.04 -14.93
N VAL A 446 20.23 -13.72 -13.92
CA VAL A 446 21.38 -13.14 -13.22
C VAL A 446 22.64 -13.15 -14.09
N THR A 447 22.83 -14.14 -14.95
CA THR A 447 23.97 -14.20 -15.88
C THR A 447 23.90 -13.06 -16.88
N ASP A 448 22.75 -12.83 -17.50
CA ASP A 448 22.52 -11.71 -18.42
C ASP A 448 22.80 -10.36 -17.74
N ALA A 449 22.32 -10.19 -16.48
CA ALA A 449 22.60 -8.99 -15.71
C ALA A 449 24.10 -8.82 -15.38
N PHE A 450 24.81 -9.89 -15.04
CA PHE A 450 26.24 -9.85 -14.74
C PHE A 450 27.08 -9.54 -16.00
N GLU A 451 26.69 -10.05 -17.15
CA GLU A 451 27.28 -9.70 -18.45
C GLU A 451 27.09 -8.22 -18.79
N CYS A 452 25.93 -7.65 -18.41
CA CYS A 452 25.66 -6.21 -18.51
C CYS A 452 26.37 -5.39 -17.41
N GLY A 453 27.19 -5.98 -16.54
CA GLY A 453 28.02 -5.28 -15.51
C GLY A 453 27.34 -5.06 -14.17
N TRP A 454 26.23 -5.72 -13.89
CA TRP A 454 25.64 -5.74 -12.54
C TRP A 454 26.52 -6.53 -11.56
N SER A 455 26.50 -6.16 -10.28
CA SER A 455 27.29 -6.85 -9.26
C SER A 455 26.54 -7.05 -7.93
N SER A 456 25.36 -6.45 -7.80
CA SER A 456 24.54 -6.59 -6.60
C SER A 456 23.19 -7.23 -6.97
N VAL A 457 22.86 -8.34 -6.31
CA VAL A 457 21.58 -9.05 -6.49
C VAL A 457 20.95 -9.25 -5.12
N LYS A 458 19.65 -8.89 -5.01
CA LYS A 458 18.83 -9.19 -3.85
C LYS A 458 17.83 -10.28 -4.21
N LEU A 459 17.81 -11.36 -3.43
CA LEU A 459 16.91 -12.50 -3.58
C LEU A 459 15.90 -12.49 -2.43
N TYR A 460 14.62 -12.51 -2.76
CA TYR A 460 13.56 -12.64 -1.76
C TYR A 460 13.08 -14.08 -1.65
N PHE A 461 12.97 -14.54 -0.41
CA PHE A 461 12.45 -15.85 -0.03
C PHE A 461 11.40 -15.72 1.07
N MET A 462 10.60 -16.77 1.24
CA MET A 462 9.72 -16.98 2.38
C MET A 462 10.14 -18.24 3.13
N MET A 463 9.98 -18.24 4.46
CA MET A 463 10.11 -19.41 5.33
C MET A 463 8.78 -19.69 6.02
N GLY A 464 8.50 -20.95 6.36
CA GLY A 464 7.23 -21.36 6.95
C GLY A 464 6.12 -21.58 5.93
N LEU A 465 6.44 -21.78 4.66
CA LEU A 465 5.46 -22.09 3.62
C LEU A 465 4.79 -23.45 3.85
N PRO A 466 3.51 -23.62 3.49
CA PRO A 466 2.85 -24.92 3.59
C PRO A 466 3.66 -26.02 2.90
N THR A 467 3.84 -27.16 3.60
CA THR A 467 4.65 -28.33 3.18
C THR A 467 6.17 -28.11 3.09
N GLU A 468 6.71 -27.00 3.61
CA GLU A 468 8.14 -26.73 3.65
C GLU A 468 8.89 -27.78 4.46
N THR A 469 10.08 -28.18 3.98
CA THR A 469 10.99 -29.12 4.63
C THR A 469 12.37 -28.48 4.83
N ASP A 470 13.25 -29.12 5.62
CA ASP A 470 14.63 -28.66 5.79
C ASP A 470 15.42 -28.65 4.47
N GLU A 471 15.09 -29.56 3.53
CA GLU A 471 15.68 -29.56 2.19
C GLU A 471 15.34 -28.28 1.43
N ASP A 472 14.11 -27.75 1.58
CA ASP A 472 13.69 -26.50 0.94
C ASP A 472 14.43 -25.30 1.53
N LEU A 473 14.67 -25.28 2.85
CA LEU A 473 15.47 -24.24 3.49
C LEU A 473 16.92 -24.29 3.05
N ARG A 474 17.52 -25.50 2.99
CA ARG A 474 18.88 -25.71 2.47
C ARG A 474 19.00 -25.25 1.02
N GLY A 475 17.98 -25.51 0.22
CA GLY A 475 17.88 -25.07 -1.17
C GLY A 475 18.00 -23.55 -1.35
N ILE A 476 17.64 -22.74 -0.34
CA ILE A 476 17.86 -21.27 -0.36
C ILE A 476 19.38 -20.97 -0.39
N GLY A 477 20.15 -21.66 0.45
CA GLY A 477 21.62 -21.54 0.47
C GLY A 477 22.26 -21.99 -0.84
N ASP A 478 21.82 -23.14 -1.37
CA ASP A 478 22.31 -23.69 -2.63
C ASP A 478 22.01 -22.74 -3.80
N LEU A 479 20.82 -22.16 -3.84
CA LEU A 479 20.42 -21.23 -4.90
C LEU A 479 21.23 -19.92 -4.83
N ALA A 480 21.44 -19.37 -3.61
CA ALA A 480 22.30 -18.21 -3.42
C ALA A 480 23.76 -18.47 -3.86
N LYS A 481 24.28 -19.65 -3.57
CA LYS A 481 25.61 -20.09 -4.04
C LYS A 481 25.67 -20.16 -5.56
N LYS A 482 24.67 -20.76 -6.20
CA LYS A 482 24.59 -20.84 -7.68
C LYS A 482 24.59 -19.47 -8.34
N VAL A 483 23.94 -18.48 -7.71
CA VAL A 483 23.97 -17.09 -8.19
C VAL A 483 25.37 -16.48 -8.08
N VAL A 484 26.08 -16.71 -6.97
CA VAL A 484 27.49 -16.29 -6.83
C VAL A 484 28.36 -16.98 -7.88
N ASP A 485 28.18 -18.29 -8.08
CA ASP A 485 28.95 -19.08 -9.06
C ASP A 485 28.68 -18.60 -10.50
N ALA A 486 27.45 -18.21 -10.82
CA ALA A 486 27.08 -17.63 -12.13
C ALA A 486 27.90 -16.35 -12.42
N PHE A 487 28.07 -15.45 -11.45
CA PHE A 487 28.92 -14.27 -11.61
C PHE A 487 30.36 -14.63 -12.00
N TYR A 488 30.92 -15.63 -11.33
CA TYR A 488 32.30 -16.03 -11.59
C TYR A 488 32.48 -16.82 -12.90
N ARG A 489 31.41 -17.37 -13.50
CA ARG A 489 31.42 -17.97 -14.86
C ARG A 489 31.47 -16.92 -15.97
N VAL A 490 30.96 -15.72 -15.75
CA VAL A 490 31.08 -14.61 -16.71
C VAL A 490 32.57 -14.25 -16.89
N PRO A 491 33.07 -14.04 -18.12
CA PRO A 491 34.46 -13.64 -18.37
C PRO A 491 34.86 -12.39 -17.56
N LYS A 492 36.10 -12.37 -17.07
CA LYS A 492 36.58 -11.31 -16.16
C LYS A 492 36.51 -9.92 -16.79
N GLU A 493 36.61 -9.86 -18.10
CA GLU A 493 36.57 -8.64 -18.93
C GLU A 493 35.16 -8.03 -19.02
N GLN A 494 34.11 -8.87 -18.89
CA GLN A 494 32.70 -8.48 -19.03
C GLN A 494 32.04 -8.18 -17.67
N ARG A 495 32.49 -8.82 -16.60
CA ARG A 495 31.88 -8.67 -15.27
C ARG A 495 32.39 -7.45 -14.52
N ALA A 496 31.62 -6.97 -13.55
CA ALA A 496 32.00 -5.86 -12.70
C ALA A 496 33.27 -6.16 -11.88
N LYS A 497 34.20 -5.18 -11.82
CA LYS A 497 35.47 -5.30 -11.08
C LYS A 497 35.29 -5.32 -9.56
N SER A 498 34.17 -4.82 -9.04
CA SER A 498 33.84 -4.74 -7.62
C SER A 498 33.56 -6.10 -6.97
N GLY A 499 33.47 -7.18 -7.75
CA GLY A 499 33.00 -8.49 -7.30
C GLY A 499 31.48 -8.54 -7.17
N VAL A 500 30.95 -9.71 -6.71
CA VAL A 500 29.50 -9.90 -6.52
C VAL A 500 29.11 -9.75 -5.06
N ARG A 501 27.92 -9.15 -4.85
CA ARG A 501 27.21 -9.14 -3.56
C ARG A 501 25.83 -9.71 -3.76
N VAL A 502 25.50 -10.80 -3.06
CA VAL A 502 24.16 -11.38 -3.02
C VAL A 502 23.56 -11.12 -1.65
N THR A 503 22.34 -10.60 -1.60
CA THR A 503 21.58 -10.48 -0.35
C THR A 503 20.40 -11.43 -0.43
N ALA A 504 20.38 -12.47 0.40
CA ALA A 504 19.21 -13.30 0.61
C ALA A 504 18.35 -12.68 1.73
N SER A 505 17.10 -12.38 1.43
CA SER A 505 16.16 -11.82 2.40
C SER A 505 14.99 -12.79 2.55
N ALA A 506 14.75 -13.32 3.73
CA ALA A 506 13.66 -14.26 4.02
C ALA A 506 12.62 -13.61 4.93
N SER A 507 11.36 -13.60 4.50
CA SER A 507 10.21 -13.18 5.30
C SER A 507 9.47 -14.41 5.84
N VAL A 508 8.80 -14.28 6.96
CA VAL A 508 7.91 -15.31 7.50
C VAL A 508 6.64 -15.36 6.67
N PHE A 509 6.16 -16.55 6.33
CA PHE A 509 4.89 -16.72 5.66
C PHE A 509 3.74 -16.30 6.56
N VAL A 510 2.87 -15.44 6.05
CA VAL A 510 1.63 -15.01 6.69
C VAL A 510 0.47 -15.47 5.83
N PRO A 511 -0.41 -16.35 6.34
CA PRO A 511 -1.60 -16.76 5.60
C PRO A 511 -2.60 -15.60 5.52
N LYS A 512 -2.88 -15.13 4.31
CA LYS A 512 -3.75 -13.97 4.07
C LYS A 512 -5.15 -14.38 3.59
N PRO A 513 -6.21 -13.63 3.94
CA PRO A 513 -7.56 -13.78 3.40
C PRO A 513 -7.60 -13.83 1.87
N PHE A 514 -8.55 -14.55 1.31
CA PHE A 514 -8.75 -14.73 -0.14
C PHE A 514 -7.60 -15.36 -0.89
N THR A 515 -6.66 -16.01 -0.22
CA THR A 515 -5.61 -16.81 -0.86
C THR A 515 -5.92 -18.31 -0.75
N PRO A 516 -5.38 -19.17 -1.64
CA PRO A 516 -5.44 -20.62 -1.44
C PRO A 516 -4.91 -21.08 -0.08
N PHE A 517 -3.98 -20.34 0.51
CA PHE A 517 -3.38 -20.66 1.81
C PHE A 517 -4.07 -20.01 3.02
N GLN A 518 -5.24 -19.41 2.85
CA GLN A 518 -5.97 -18.75 3.94
C GLN A 518 -6.36 -19.69 5.10
N TRP A 519 -6.38 -21.00 4.86
CA TRP A 519 -6.67 -22.04 5.87
C TRP A 519 -5.40 -22.55 6.58
N ALA A 520 -4.21 -22.30 6.03
CA ALA A 520 -2.97 -22.80 6.59
C ALA A 520 -2.65 -22.17 7.96
N ALA A 521 -1.98 -22.92 8.82
CA ALA A 521 -1.35 -22.38 10.01
C ALA A 521 -0.08 -21.60 9.64
N GLN A 522 0.23 -20.57 10.44
CA GLN A 522 1.56 -19.97 10.47
C GLN A 522 2.44 -20.75 11.47
N ASP A 523 3.74 -20.85 11.19
CA ASP A 523 4.70 -21.41 12.14
C ASP A 523 4.71 -20.61 13.44
N THR A 524 5.01 -21.31 14.56
CA THR A 524 5.20 -20.64 15.85
C THR A 524 6.49 -19.82 15.84
N ILE A 525 6.60 -18.84 16.74
CA ILE A 525 7.82 -18.01 16.90
C ILE A 525 9.06 -18.88 17.10
N ASP A 526 8.96 -19.92 17.95
CA ASP A 526 10.09 -20.85 18.20
C ASP A 526 10.49 -21.59 16.92
N THR A 527 9.53 -22.12 16.16
CA THR A 527 9.79 -22.78 14.87
C THR A 527 10.44 -21.83 13.87
N VAL A 528 10.00 -20.58 13.82
CA VAL A 528 10.59 -19.55 12.95
C VAL A 528 12.04 -19.26 13.36
N HIS A 529 12.32 -19.15 14.66
CA HIS A 529 13.69 -18.96 15.18
C HIS A 529 14.62 -20.13 14.83
N GLU A 530 14.13 -21.38 14.94
CA GLU A 530 14.87 -22.57 14.50
C GLU A 530 15.20 -22.51 13.00
N LYS A 531 14.23 -22.16 12.15
CA LYS A 531 14.43 -22.00 10.71
C LYS A 531 15.40 -20.86 10.38
N GLN A 532 15.30 -19.73 11.06
CA GLN A 532 16.26 -18.62 10.91
C GLN A 532 17.69 -19.05 11.30
N ALA A 533 17.84 -19.82 12.38
CA ALA A 533 19.13 -20.36 12.80
C ALA A 533 19.73 -21.32 11.76
N ALA A 534 18.90 -22.18 11.16
CA ALA A 534 19.31 -23.08 10.08
C ALA A 534 19.73 -22.28 8.83
N LEU A 535 18.93 -21.29 8.41
CA LEU A 535 19.25 -20.44 7.25
C LEU A 535 20.54 -19.65 7.45
N ARG A 536 20.84 -19.16 8.67
CA ARG A 536 22.13 -18.51 8.96
C ARG A 536 23.32 -19.45 8.71
N GLN A 537 23.16 -20.76 8.93
CA GLN A 537 24.20 -21.75 8.65
C GLN A 537 24.33 -22.03 7.15
N TYR A 538 23.20 -22.23 6.44
CA TYR A 538 23.17 -22.52 5.01
C TYR A 538 23.65 -21.33 4.15
N LEU A 539 23.42 -20.10 4.61
CA LEU A 539 23.82 -18.86 3.94
C LEU A 539 25.17 -18.29 4.42
N LYS A 540 25.91 -19.04 5.24
CA LYS A 540 27.28 -18.67 5.65
C LYS A 540 28.26 -18.85 4.48
N LEU A 541 28.10 -18.04 3.45
CA LEU A 541 28.85 -18.09 2.21
C LEU A 541 29.57 -16.76 1.97
N LYS A 542 30.76 -16.81 1.34
CA LYS A 542 31.45 -15.59 0.91
C LYS A 542 30.56 -14.83 -0.11
N ASN A 543 30.45 -13.53 0.06
CA ASN A 543 29.67 -12.63 -0.81
C ASN A 543 28.14 -12.77 -0.67
N VAL A 544 27.64 -13.52 0.33
CA VAL A 544 26.21 -13.62 0.64
C VAL A 544 25.93 -12.94 1.99
N HIS A 545 24.92 -12.08 2.03
CA HIS A 545 24.38 -11.47 3.24
C HIS A 545 22.98 -12.02 3.47
N PHE A 546 22.63 -12.35 4.71
CA PHE A 546 21.32 -12.84 5.08
C PHE A 546 20.58 -11.79 5.93
N ASN A 547 19.36 -11.45 5.51
CA ASN A 547 18.41 -10.61 6.24
C ASN A 547 17.12 -11.39 6.46
N TRP A 548 16.41 -11.11 7.55
CA TRP A 548 15.12 -11.72 7.86
C TRP A 548 14.19 -10.70 8.50
N HIS A 549 12.87 -11.00 8.50
CA HIS A 549 11.87 -10.23 9.22
C HIS A 549 11.68 -10.80 10.64
N GLU A 550 11.29 -9.91 11.57
CA GLU A 550 11.01 -10.29 12.94
C GLU A 550 9.79 -11.24 13.01
N SER A 551 9.94 -12.32 13.79
CA SER A 551 8.92 -13.36 13.93
C SER A 551 7.68 -12.88 14.67
N GLU A 552 7.88 -12.07 15.72
CA GLU A 552 6.84 -11.49 16.57
C GLU A 552 5.91 -10.57 15.78
N LEU A 553 6.51 -9.70 14.94
CA LEU A 553 5.76 -8.81 14.05
C LEU A 553 4.90 -9.61 13.05
N SER A 554 5.50 -10.66 12.47
CA SER A 554 4.82 -11.53 11.51
C SER A 554 3.68 -12.33 12.14
N MET A 555 3.81 -12.75 13.41
CA MET A 555 2.74 -13.42 14.15
C MET A 555 1.57 -12.47 14.41
N LEU A 556 1.82 -11.24 14.85
CA LEU A 556 0.76 -10.24 15.02
C LEU A 556 0.07 -9.87 13.72
N GLU A 557 0.83 -9.74 12.63
CA GLU A 557 0.26 -9.54 11.30
C GLU A 557 -0.73 -10.67 10.94
N ALA A 558 -0.38 -11.94 11.23
CA ALA A 558 -1.28 -13.07 11.02
C ALA A 558 -2.52 -13.01 11.92
N CYS A 559 -2.38 -12.62 13.19
CA CYS A 559 -3.49 -12.47 14.11
C CYS A 559 -4.49 -11.42 13.61
N ILE A 560 -4.02 -10.26 13.22
CA ILE A 560 -4.88 -9.15 12.79
C ILE A 560 -5.48 -9.44 11.41
N SER A 561 -4.67 -9.88 10.43
CA SER A 561 -5.15 -10.14 9.07
C SER A 561 -6.20 -11.26 8.99
N ARG A 562 -6.15 -12.22 9.91
CA ARG A 562 -7.10 -13.35 10.02
C ARG A 562 -8.11 -13.17 11.16
N GLY A 563 -8.08 -12.01 11.82
CA GLY A 563 -8.88 -11.67 12.97
C GLY A 563 -10.37 -11.52 12.65
N ASP A 564 -11.18 -11.73 13.65
CA ASP A 564 -12.61 -11.39 13.67
C ASP A 564 -12.82 -10.07 14.45
N ARG A 565 -14.08 -9.67 14.66
CA ARG A 565 -14.44 -8.40 15.29
C ARG A 565 -13.86 -8.23 16.71
N ARG A 566 -13.59 -9.33 17.44
CA ARG A 566 -12.99 -9.31 18.78
C ARG A 566 -11.54 -8.79 18.78
N ILE A 567 -10.82 -8.97 17.67
CA ILE A 567 -9.46 -8.39 17.52
C ILE A 567 -9.50 -6.85 17.59
N GLY A 568 -10.62 -6.23 17.30
CA GLY A 568 -10.79 -4.79 17.53
C GLY A 568 -10.57 -4.38 18.99
N GLU A 569 -11.03 -5.19 19.94
CA GLU A 569 -10.78 -4.92 21.37
C GLU A 569 -9.29 -5.06 21.72
N VAL A 570 -8.59 -6.03 21.12
CA VAL A 570 -7.14 -6.18 21.30
C VAL A 570 -6.39 -4.96 20.73
N ILE A 571 -6.77 -4.49 19.52
CA ILE A 571 -6.18 -3.29 18.91
C ILE A 571 -6.40 -2.07 19.82
N TYR A 572 -7.61 -1.91 20.35
CA TYR A 572 -7.93 -0.82 21.28
C TYR A 572 -7.11 -0.90 22.59
N ALA A 573 -7.01 -2.10 23.18
CA ALA A 573 -6.22 -2.33 24.40
C ALA A 573 -4.72 -2.08 24.15
N ALA A 574 -4.18 -2.55 23.01
CA ALA A 574 -2.79 -2.32 22.60
C ALA A 574 -2.50 -0.82 22.42
N TRP A 575 -3.40 -0.09 21.74
CA TRP A 575 -3.29 1.36 21.61
C TRP A 575 -3.31 2.05 22.97
N LYS A 576 -4.21 1.69 23.90
CA LYS A 576 -4.24 2.22 25.28
C LYS A 576 -2.96 1.92 26.05
N ARG A 577 -2.27 0.81 25.76
CA ARG A 577 -0.95 0.45 26.31
C ARG A 577 0.20 1.20 25.60
N GLY A 578 -0.09 2.10 24.64
CA GLY A 578 0.87 2.95 23.94
C GLY A 578 1.54 2.27 22.74
N CYS A 579 0.92 1.25 22.13
CA CYS A 579 1.32 0.71 20.84
C CYS A 579 0.90 1.68 19.74
N ARG A 580 1.86 2.11 18.95
CA ARG A 580 1.70 2.98 17.76
C ARG A 580 2.96 2.92 16.93
N LEU A 581 2.85 3.18 15.62
CA LEU A 581 3.94 3.02 14.65
C LEU A 581 4.54 1.60 14.68
N ASP A 582 3.69 0.59 14.93
CA ASP A 582 4.12 -0.81 15.12
C ASP A 582 4.74 -1.43 13.85
N SER A 583 4.59 -0.81 12.68
CA SER A 583 5.29 -1.18 11.44
C SER A 583 6.79 -0.86 11.47
N TRP A 584 7.25 -0.05 12.44
CA TRP A 584 8.63 0.38 12.61
C TRP A 584 9.26 -0.33 13.80
N ASN A 585 10.36 -1.06 13.59
CA ASN A 585 10.99 -1.90 14.62
C ASN A 585 11.33 -1.14 15.90
N GLU A 586 11.74 0.14 15.78
CA GLU A 586 12.07 1.00 16.92
C GLU A 586 10.87 1.39 17.79
N HIS A 587 9.65 1.27 17.26
CA HIS A 587 8.41 1.59 17.98
C HIS A 587 7.62 0.35 18.40
N PHE A 588 7.96 -0.81 17.85
CA PHE A 588 7.24 -2.06 18.06
C PHE A 588 7.37 -2.57 19.49
N LYS A 589 6.23 -2.82 20.16
CA LYS A 589 6.15 -3.20 21.59
C LYS A 589 5.42 -4.53 21.77
N PHE A 590 6.10 -5.64 21.46
CA PHE A 590 5.52 -6.98 21.47
C PHE A 590 4.83 -7.34 22.80
N ASP A 591 5.50 -7.07 23.98
CA ASP A 591 4.95 -7.39 25.29
C ASP A 591 3.64 -6.63 25.57
N GLN A 592 3.48 -5.41 25.05
CA GLN A 592 2.25 -4.64 25.22
C GLN A 592 1.10 -5.25 24.40
N TRP A 593 1.41 -5.78 23.21
CA TRP A 593 0.44 -6.52 22.42
C TRP A 593 0.02 -7.81 23.11
N MET A 594 0.97 -8.58 23.68
CA MET A 594 0.63 -9.80 24.43
C MET A 594 -0.24 -9.49 25.65
N GLY A 595 0.07 -8.43 26.40
CA GLY A 595 -0.78 -7.95 27.48
C GLY A 595 -2.18 -7.53 27.00
N ALA A 596 -2.30 -6.95 25.80
CA ALA A 596 -3.62 -6.61 25.24
C ALA A 596 -4.45 -7.85 24.88
N PHE A 597 -3.83 -8.92 24.37
CA PHE A 597 -4.51 -10.19 24.17
C PHE A 597 -4.99 -10.80 25.49
N GLU A 598 -4.15 -10.75 26.54
CA GLU A 598 -4.49 -11.23 27.88
C GLU A 598 -5.67 -10.44 28.47
N ASP A 599 -5.64 -9.09 28.42
CA ASP A 599 -6.75 -8.25 28.88
C ASP A 599 -8.09 -8.58 28.22
N CYS A 600 -8.05 -8.96 26.95
CA CYS A 600 -9.23 -9.34 26.17
C CYS A 600 -9.63 -10.82 26.30
N GLY A 601 -8.84 -11.65 27.01
CA GLY A 601 -9.06 -13.09 27.15
C GLY A 601 -9.00 -13.83 25.82
N LEU A 602 -8.17 -13.36 24.87
CA LEU A 602 -8.00 -13.97 23.56
C LEU A 602 -6.59 -14.57 23.42
N ASP A 603 -6.52 -15.73 22.75
CA ASP A 603 -5.26 -16.40 22.46
C ASP A 603 -4.79 -16.06 21.04
N PRO A 604 -3.60 -15.43 20.86
CA PRO A 604 -3.05 -15.16 19.54
C PRO A 604 -2.82 -16.44 18.73
N ALA A 605 -2.53 -17.58 19.36
CA ALA A 605 -2.36 -18.85 18.69
C ALA A 605 -3.63 -19.33 17.97
N PHE A 606 -4.82 -19.00 18.50
CA PHE A 606 -6.10 -19.29 17.85
C PHE A 606 -6.20 -18.64 16.46
N TYR A 607 -5.64 -17.44 16.29
CA TYR A 607 -5.69 -16.70 15.05
C TYR A 607 -4.53 -17.06 14.11
N ALA A 608 -3.29 -17.16 14.61
CA ALA A 608 -2.09 -17.32 13.80
C ALA A 608 -1.73 -18.80 13.53
N HIS A 609 -1.73 -19.66 14.56
CA HIS A 609 -1.01 -20.93 14.53
C HIS A 609 -1.87 -22.16 14.28
N ARG A 610 -3.19 -22.03 14.12
CA ARG A 610 -4.04 -23.17 13.80
C ARG A 610 -4.39 -23.26 12.31
N GLU A 611 -4.41 -24.48 11.77
CA GLU A 611 -5.04 -24.77 10.50
C GLU A 611 -6.57 -24.68 10.66
N ARG A 612 -7.24 -24.03 9.72
CA ARG A 612 -8.70 -23.88 9.72
C ARG A 612 -9.32 -24.94 8.80
N PRO A 613 -10.34 -25.67 9.25
CA PRO A 613 -11.04 -26.61 8.39
C PRO A 613 -11.84 -25.87 7.29
N TYR A 614 -12.09 -26.55 6.17
CA TYR A 614 -12.77 -25.94 5.02
C TYR A 614 -14.25 -25.58 5.26
N ASP A 615 -14.88 -26.14 6.27
CA ASP A 615 -16.26 -25.89 6.67
C ASP A 615 -16.37 -24.82 7.77
N GLU A 616 -15.26 -24.31 8.30
CA GLU A 616 -15.25 -23.18 9.22
C GLU A 616 -15.65 -21.90 8.48
N LEU A 617 -16.62 -21.17 9.05
CA LEU A 617 -17.00 -19.84 8.54
C LEU A 617 -15.89 -18.84 8.83
N LEU A 618 -15.36 -18.21 7.78
CA LEU A 618 -14.25 -17.25 7.89
C LEU A 618 -14.78 -15.82 8.06
N PRO A 619 -14.11 -14.96 8.86
CA PRO A 619 -14.55 -13.59 9.13
C PRO A 619 -14.76 -12.71 7.89
N TRP A 620 -14.10 -12.99 6.78
CA TRP A 620 -14.18 -12.25 5.51
C TRP A 620 -15.07 -12.91 4.45
N GLU A 621 -15.72 -14.05 4.75
CA GLU A 621 -16.46 -14.81 3.74
C GLU A 621 -17.73 -14.12 3.23
N PHE A 622 -18.23 -13.12 3.96
CA PHE A 622 -19.35 -12.29 3.50
C PHE A 622 -18.98 -11.32 2.37
N ILE A 623 -17.68 -11.14 2.08
CA ILE A 623 -17.19 -10.35 0.95
C ILE A 623 -17.10 -11.25 -0.28
N ASP A 624 -17.68 -10.80 -1.40
CA ASP A 624 -17.50 -11.41 -2.70
C ASP A 624 -16.36 -10.69 -3.45
N ALA A 625 -15.14 -11.22 -3.34
CA ALA A 625 -13.97 -10.71 -4.04
C ALA A 625 -13.90 -11.14 -5.52
N GLY A 626 -14.92 -11.86 -6.03
CA GLY A 626 -14.94 -12.42 -7.38
C GLY A 626 -14.10 -13.69 -7.55
N VAL A 627 -13.27 -14.02 -6.56
CA VAL A 627 -12.52 -15.28 -6.52
C VAL A 627 -13.31 -16.26 -5.63
N SER A 628 -13.80 -17.35 -6.24
CA SER A 628 -14.68 -18.27 -5.54
C SER A 628 -13.95 -19.15 -4.52
N MET A 629 -14.60 -19.46 -3.39
CA MET A 629 -14.08 -20.41 -2.39
C MET A 629 -13.75 -21.77 -2.99
N ALA A 630 -14.54 -22.23 -3.97
CA ALA A 630 -14.28 -23.48 -4.67
C ALA A 630 -12.95 -23.46 -5.45
N TYR A 631 -12.60 -22.32 -6.05
CA TYR A 631 -11.30 -22.13 -6.69
C TYR A 631 -10.17 -22.15 -5.66
N LEU A 632 -10.30 -21.40 -4.56
CA LEU A 632 -9.26 -21.33 -3.52
C LEU A 632 -9.01 -22.71 -2.90
N LYS A 633 -10.07 -23.47 -2.55
CA LYS A 633 -9.96 -24.85 -2.04
C LYS A 633 -9.27 -25.77 -3.04
N ARG A 634 -9.65 -25.72 -4.32
CA ARG A 634 -9.02 -26.51 -5.38
C ARG A 634 -7.53 -26.20 -5.53
N GLU A 635 -7.14 -24.93 -5.49
CA GLU A 635 -5.75 -24.54 -5.58
C GLU A 635 -4.95 -24.93 -4.33
N ASN A 636 -5.56 -24.93 -3.13
CA ASN A 636 -4.93 -25.45 -1.92
C ASN A 636 -4.67 -26.96 -2.02
N GLU A 637 -5.64 -27.74 -2.51
CA GLU A 637 -5.45 -29.18 -2.72
C GLU A 637 -4.39 -29.51 -3.76
N LYS A 638 -4.31 -28.72 -4.86
CA LYS A 638 -3.22 -28.85 -5.84
C LYS A 638 -1.85 -28.54 -5.21
N ALA A 639 -1.77 -27.55 -4.30
CA ALA A 639 -0.55 -27.25 -3.58
C ALA A 639 -0.06 -28.46 -2.78
N LYS A 640 -0.93 -29.10 -2.00
CA LYS A 640 -0.62 -30.32 -1.24
C LYS A 640 -0.10 -31.47 -2.13
N GLN A 641 -0.48 -31.46 -3.41
CA GLN A 641 -0.06 -32.46 -4.41
C GLN A 641 1.11 -31.97 -5.29
N THR A 642 1.68 -30.80 -5.01
CA THR A 642 2.74 -30.18 -5.81
C THR A 642 2.36 -29.99 -7.29
N GLN A 643 1.06 -29.79 -7.57
CA GLN A 643 0.56 -29.56 -8.92
C GLN A 643 0.52 -28.08 -9.24
N THR A 644 1.00 -27.68 -10.41
CA THR A 644 0.97 -26.28 -10.88
C THR A 644 -0.35 -25.95 -11.59
N THR A 645 -0.62 -24.66 -11.68
CA THR A 645 -1.74 -24.07 -12.44
C THR A 645 -1.17 -23.05 -13.41
N PRO A 646 -1.49 -23.13 -14.71
CA PRO A 646 -0.92 -22.26 -15.73
C PRO A 646 -1.37 -20.79 -15.55
N ASP A 647 -0.67 -19.88 -16.25
CA ASP A 647 -1.05 -18.48 -16.37
C ASP A 647 -2.43 -18.33 -17.03
N CYS A 648 -3.24 -17.36 -16.58
CA CYS A 648 -4.58 -17.10 -17.12
C CYS A 648 -4.58 -16.73 -18.62
N ARG A 649 -3.46 -16.24 -19.17
CA ARG A 649 -3.31 -15.95 -20.62
C ARG A 649 -3.31 -17.22 -21.47
N HIS A 650 -2.96 -18.37 -20.90
CA HIS A 650 -2.98 -19.66 -21.59
C HIS A 650 -4.33 -20.38 -21.49
N GLY A 651 -5.29 -19.80 -20.75
CA GLY A 651 -6.63 -20.33 -20.59
C GLY A 651 -7.27 -19.99 -19.26
N CYS A 652 -8.58 -20.04 -19.19
CA CYS A 652 -9.33 -19.75 -17.96
C CYS A 652 -9.15 -20.85 -16.91
N ASN A 653 -8.64 -20.47 -15.74
CA ASN A 653 -8.47 -21.35 -14.60
C ASN A 653 -9.75 -21.47 -13.71
N GLY A 654 -10.86 -20.84 -14.11
CA GLY A 654 -12.15 -20.94 -13.41
C GLY A 654 -12.12 -20.33 -12.01
N CYS A 655 -11.51 -19.16 -11.83
CA CYS A 655 -11.44 -18.48 -10.53
C CYS A 655 -12.80 -17.92 -10.06
N GLY A 656 -13.74 -17.65 -10.96
CA GLY A 656 -15.06 -17.07 -10.66
C GLY A 656 -15.37 -15.79 -11.45
N LEU A 657 -14.38 -14.94 -11.67
CA LEU A 657 -14.55 -13.61 -12.28
C LEU A 657 -15.09 -13.61 -13.72
N HIS A 658 -14.93 -14.71 -14.45
CA HIS A 658 -15.55 -14.87 -15.78
C HIS A 658 -17.07 -14.72 -15.74
N THR A 659 -17.72 -15.07 -14.62
CA THR A 659 -19.18 -14.92 -14.45
C THR A 659 -19.61 -13.45 -14.31
N TRP A 660 -18.68 -12.54 -14.02
CA TRP A 660 -18.96 -11.11 -13.91
C TRP A 660 -18.85 -10.34 -15.24
N GLY A 661 -18.41 -11.03 -16.32
CA GLY A 661 -18.22 -10.39 -17.62
C GLY A 661 -17.11 -9.33 -17.63
N VAL A 662 -16.10 -9.48 -16.77
CA VAL A 662 -15.00 -8.52 -16.62
C VAL A 662 -13.63 -9.10 -16.99
N CYS A 663 -13.59 -10.34 -17.52
CA CYS A 663 -12.35 -10.99 -17.97
C CYS A 663 -12.29 -11.01 -19.50
N ASP A 664 -11.61 -10.05 -20.10
CA ASP A 664 -11.47 -9.95 -21.57
C ASP A 664 -10.56 -11.01 -22.20
N TRP A 665 -9.74 -11.66 -21.35
CA TRP A 665 -8.81 -12.73 -21.75
C TRP A 665 -9.49 -14.06 -22.12
N VAL A 666 -10.78 -14.22 -21.78
CA VAL A 666 -11.54 -15.45 -22.02
C VAL A 666 -12.59 -15.21 -23.07
N LYS A 667 -12.18 -15.28 -24.33
CA LYS A 667 -13.13 -15.22 -25.48
C LYS A 667 -14.06 -16.46 -25.51
N ASP A 668 -13.62 -17.62 -24.97
CA ASP A 668 -14.42 -18.86 -24.85
C ASP A 668 -14.10 -19.57 -23.55
N PRO A 669 -15.02 -19.61 -22.55
CA PRO A 669 -14.84 -20.46 -21.39
C PRO A 669 -14.80 -21.93 -21.84
N PRO A 670 -13.88 -22.77 -21.32
CA PRO A 670 -13.88 -24.18 -21.65
C PRO A 670 -15.22 -24.79 -21.23
N LEU A 671 -15.96 -25.30 -22.22
CA LEU A 671 -17.15 -26.11 -21.99
C LEU A 671 -16.78 -27.24 -21.03
N LYS A 672 -17.63 -27.46 -20.02
CA LYS A 672 -17.47 -28.53 -19.03
C LYS A 672 -17.12 -29.85 -19.75
N GLY A 673 -15.93 -30.36 -19.52
CA GLY A 673 -15.53 -31.72 -19.87
C GLY A 673 -14.89 -31.96 -21.22
N LYS A 674 -13.66 -31.45 -21.42
CA LYS A 674 -12.65 -32.12 -22.28
C LYS A 674 -11.26 -31.64 -21.84
N ALA A 675 -10.51 -32.50 -21.17
CA ALA A 675 -9.08 -32.36 -21.01
C ALA A 675 -8.47 -32.41 -22.43
N LYS A 676 -7.88 -31.30 -22.89
CA LYS A 676 -7.00 -31.34 -24.08
C LYS A 676 -5.66 -31.85 -23.60
N THR A 677 -5.31 -33.04 -24.07
CA THR A 677 -3.96 -33.59 -24.07
C THR A 677 -3.01 -32.57 -24.74
N SER A 678 -1.91 -32.29 -24.04
CA SER A 678 -0.80 -31.49 -24.57
C SER A 678 -0.29 -32.04 -25.91
N ALA A 679 -0.35 -31.25 -26.96
CA ALA A 679 0.41 -31.51 -28.17
C ALA A 679 1.88 -31.04 -27.98
N PRO A 680 2.87 -31.77 -28.47
CA PRO A 680 4.27 -31.38 -28.37
C PRO A 680 4.55 -30.19 -29.31
N LEU A 681 5.40 -29.29 -28.83
CA LEU A 681 5.99 -28.22 -29.63
C LEU A 681 6.76 -28.85 -30.78
N ALA A 682 6.38 -28.50 -32.00
CA ALA A 682 7.20 -28.73 -33.19
C ALA A 682 8.29 -27.66 -33.26
N GLU A 683 9.47 -28.09 -33.72
CA GLU A 683 10.79 -27.45 -33.87
C GLU A 683 10.82 -26.00 -34.32
#